data_e2aea01139a640f70ced8b3dc0cd70e7
#
_entry.id   e2aea01139a640f70ced8b3dc0cd70e7
#
_cell.length_a   1.000
_cell.length_b   1.000
_cell.length_c   1.000
_cell.angle_alpha   90.00
_cell.angle_beta   90.00
_cell.angle_gamma   90.00
#
_symmetry.space_group_name_H-M   'P 1'
#
loop_
_entity.id
_entity.type
_entity.pdbx_description
1 polymer ?
#
loop_
_entity_poly.entity_id
_entity_poly.type
_entity_poly.pdbx_seq_one_letter_code
_entity_poly.pdbx_strand_id
1 'polypeptide(L)'
;MANENMPELEIVLPDGTPVSEXXXXVEFEQTPDGDMSTVVEIEVSEQEDSFYENLAEDMDEDRLAKISSALMEDFEGDLSSRKDWLQTYADGMELLGLKIEERTEPWSGCCGVYHPLLSEALVKFQSETVMETLPAGGPVKTKIIGKETPENKAAAANVAANMNYYVQEKMPEYRAEHERMLWGLGLAGNAFKKVYYDPNTDRPASIYIPAEDMVVPYGASSLDDAERVTHVMRKSENDVRKLQVSGFYRDVELEKPEGGYLDDIEKKIAENMGFSATSDDRYKILEFHVNIDLKGYEDKDDKGKETGIGLPYIVTLEKTSNVVLAIRRNWMESDPKKLKRQHFVHYPYIPGFGFYAFGLVHLLGSFAKSGTSLIRQLVDAGTLANLPGGFKTKGMRVKGDDSPIQPAEFRDVDIPSGSLKENIMPLPYKEPSQVLFQLMQSIVEEGRRFASIADLKISDMSSQSPVGTTLAILERTLKVMSAVQSRVYAAMKQEFQLLARIIKDDTPDSYSYEPSKGEPQAKREDYDMVEIVPVANPNSSTMAQKVVQYQTVMQLAASAPELYDMAELHKQMLDTIGVENVDKLIPSEDEVKPMDPVSENMAIMTGKPVKAFIYQDHEAHIKVHMNAMQDPLILKVLENNPQAPQMMAAMQAHIAEHVAFLYRIKLEEQLGVPLPPVDEELPKDVEVQLSRLVADASEQLLQQSQTEAQQEQAAQQAQDPIVQMQQAELQLKQAELQRKAAKDQATVQLEAARIQSQEKQTTAKILADAAKEDEILKVKQAIEGTKIGANISQTNKLPEQGG
;
A
#
# COMPACT_ATOMS: atom_id res chain seq x y z
N MET A 1 31.65 -54.19 -26.02
CA MET A 1 31.71 -54.21 -24.58
C MET A 1 31.80 -52.76 -24.11
N ALA A 2 30.72 -52.34 -23.64
CA ALA A 2 30.50 -51.45 -22.55
C ALA A 2 31.32 -50.14 -22.51
N ASN A 3 30.67 -49.07 -22.91
CA ASN A 3 30.98 -47.78 -22.41
C ASN A 3 30.09 -47.49 -21.15
N GLU A 4 30.67 -47.59 -20.00
CA GLU A 4 30.09 -47.06 -18.76
C GLU A 4 30.88 -45.83 -18.38
N ASN A 5 30.15 -44.78 -17.98
CA ASN A 5 30.59 -43.52 -17.36
C ASN A 5 31.05 -42.41 -18.34
N MET A 6 30.08 -41.82 -19.02
CA MET A 6 30.18 -40.36 -19.30
C MET A 6 29.30 -39.63 -18.28
N PRO A 7 29.77 -38.56 -17.69
CA PRO A 7 28.91 -37.72 -16.82
C PRO A 7 27.85 -37.00 -17.68
N GLU A 8 26.63 -37.11 -17.28
CA GLU A 8 25.55 -36.30 -17.87
C GLU A 8 25.89 -34.81 -17.68
N LEU A 9 26.21 -34.17 -18.79
CA LEU A 9 26.36 -32.73 -18.80
C LEU A 9 24.95 -32.12 -18.80
N GLU A 10 24.51 -31.64 -17.66
CA GLU A 10 23.33 -30.82 -17.56
C GLU A 10 23.67 -29.44 -18.16
N ILE A 11 23.16 -29.18 -19.34
CA ILE A 11 23.28 -27.85 -19.98
C ILE A 11 22.15 -26.98 -19.42
N VAL A 12 22.53 -25.93 -18.77
CA VAL A 12 21.60 -24.94 -18.15
C VAL A 12 21.73 -23.63 -18.94
N LEU A 13 20.64 -23.09 -19.36
CA LEU A 13 20.60 -21.78 -20.02
C LEU A 13 21.09 -20.68 -19.06
N PRO A 14 21.49 -19.51 -19.56
CA PRO A 14 21.95 -18.41 -18.69
C PRO A 14 20.91 -17.92 -17.67
N ASP A 15 19.64 -18.27 -17.86
CA ASP A 15 18.53 -17.95 -16.95
C ASP A 15 18.27 -19.03 -15.89
N GLY A 16 19.03 -20.14 -15.94
CA GLY A 16 18.94 -21.22 -14.95
C GLY A 16 17.98 -22.37 -15.28
N THR A 17 17.31 -22.33 -16.46
CA THR A 17 16.38 -23.40 -16.86
C THR A 17 17.13 -24.64 -17.38
N PRO A 18 16.84 -25.85 -16.89
CA PRO A 18 17.42 -27.07 -17.45
C PRO A 18 16.81 -27.39 -18.83
N VAL A 19 17.65 -27.63 -19.83
CA VAL A 19 17.22 -28.02 -21.18
C VAL A 19 16.83 -29.50 -21.17
N SER A 20 15.60 -29.79 -20.85
CA SER A 20 15.09 -31.17 -20.78
C SER A 20 14.49 -31.70 -22.09
N GLU A 21 14.31 -30.88 -23.12
CA GLU A 21 13.59 -31.27 -24.37
C GLU A 21 14.23 -30.76 -25.67
N UNK A 22 15.50 -30.64 -25.98
CA UNK A 22 15.96 -30.24 -27.11
C UNK A 22 16.65 -31.23 -27.76
N UNK A 23 16.60 -31.49 -28.61
CA UNK A 23 17.13 -32.14 -29.23
C UNK A 23 18.27 -31.70 -29.61
N UNK A 24 18.94 -31.67 -29.45
CA UNK A 24 19.93 -31.31 -29.80
C UNK A 24 20.48 -32.04 -30.80
N UNK A 25 20.43 -31.90 -31.43
CA UNK A 25 20.91 -32.33 -32.23
C UNK A 25 22.16 -32.08 -32.18
N VAL A 26 23.12 -32.56 -32.06
CA VAL A 26 24.55 -32.35 -32.03
C VAL A 26 25.17 -32.83 -33.38
N GLU A 27 25.50 -31.90 -34.22
CA GLU A 27 26.27 -32.22 -35.42
C GLU A 27 27.78 -32.07 -35.17
N PHE A 28 28.55 -33.05 -35.55
CA PHE A 28 30.00 -33.01 -35.40
C PHE A 28 30.61 -32.62 -36.76
N GLU A 29 31.15 -31.43 -36.87
CA GLU A 29 31.96 -31.04 -38.05
C GLU A 29 33.43 -31.20 -37.77
N GLN A 30 34.13 -31.88 -38.63
CA GLN A 30 35.58 -32.03 -38.57
C GLN A 30 36.23 -30.85 -39.28
N THR A 31 36.95 -30.03 -38.53
CA THR A 31 37.74 -28.95 -39.16
C THR A 31 38.92 -29.53 -39.95
N PRO A 32 39.41 -28.81 -40.98
CA PRO A 32 40.52 -29.26 -41.84
C PRO A 32 41.84 -29.61 -41.10
N ASP A 33 41.97 -29.15 -39.84
CA ASP A 33 43.17 -29.41 -39.02
C ASP A 33 43.03 -30.61 -38.04
N GLY A 34 41.88 -31.33 -38.10
CA GLY A 34 41.72 -32.57 -37.36
C GLY A 34 41.23 -32.45 -35.92
N ASP A 35 40.92 -31.22 -35.48
CA ASP A 35 40.28 -30.99 -34.17
C ASP A 35 38.76 -31.08 -34.32
N MET A 36 38.10 -31.75 -33.39
CA MET A 36 36.64 -31.83 -33.31
C MET A 36 36.12 -30.61 -32.57
N SER A 37 35.54 -29.68 -33.30
CA SER A 37 34.71 -28.61 -32.71
C SER A 37 33.26 -29.07 -32.66
N THR A 38 32.67 -29.02 -31.50
CA THR A 38 31.25 -29.31 -31.29
C THR A 38 30.51 -27.99 -31.52
N VAL A 39 29.86 -27.87 -32.67
CA VAL A 39 28.86 -26.78 -32.85
C VAL A 39 27.56 -27.36 -32.35
N VAL A 40 27.15 -26.90 -31.19
CA VAL A 40 25.81 -27.15 -30.67
C VAL A 40 24.89 -26.09 -31.31
N GLU A 41 24.26 -26.43 -32.41
CA GLU A 41 23.11 -25.69 -32.86
C GLU A 41 21.96 -26.06 -31.92
N ILE A 42 21.70 -25.17 -30.99
CA ILE A 42 20.49 -25.22 -30.19
C ILE A 42 19.40 -24.63 -31.08
N GLU A 43 18.64 -25.49 -31.78
CA GLU A 43 17.34 -25.06 -32.20
C GLU A 43 16.52 -24.85 -30.93
N VAL A 44 16.57 -23.63 -30.41
CA VAL A 44 15.56 -23.16 -29.49
C VAL A 44 14.26 -23.24 -30.33
N SER A 45 13.45 -24.22 -30.06
CA SER A 45 12.08 -24.17 -30.54
C SER A 45 11.46 -22.95 -29.86
N GLU A 46 11.39 -21.85 -30.56
CA GLU A 46 10.52 -20.74 -30.22
C GLU A 46 9.08 -21.26 -30.32
N GLN A 47 8.68 -22.07 -29.33
CA GLN A 47 7.29 -22.14 -28.95
C GLN A 47 7.03 -20.92 -28.09
N GLU A 48 7.27 -19.73 -28.66
CA GLU A 48 6.63 -18.53 -28.18
C GLU A 48 5.15 -18.83 -28.12
N ASP A 49 4.49 -18.33 -27.08
CA ASP A 49 3.06 -18.45 -26.84
C ASP A 49 2.26 -18.06 -28.10
N SER A 50 2.03 -19.01 -28.98
CA SER A 50 1.21 -18.81 -30.17
C SER A 50 -0.19 -18.24 -29.83
N PHE A 51 -0.59 -18.42 -28.59
CA PHE A 51 -1.86 -17.89 -28.05
C PHE A 51 -1.89 -16.36 -28.05
N TYR A 52 -0.78 -15.70 -27.72
CA TYR A 52 -0.72 -14.24 -27.61
C TYR A 52 -0.15 -13.55 -28.86
N GLU A 53 0.02 -14.28 -29.96
CA GLU A 53 0.45 -13.74 -31.25
C GLU A 53 -0.47 -12.63 -31.77
N ASN A 54 0.07 -11.83 -32.69
CA ASN A 54 -0.68 -10.80 -33.36
C ASN A 54 -1.55 -11.40 -34.48
N LEU A 55 -2.81 -11.70 -34.20
CA LEU A 55 -3.75 -12.30 -35.15
C LEU A 55 -3.94 -11.47 -36.43
N ALA A 56 -3.64 -10.18 -36.40
CA ALA A 56 -3.80 -9.28 -37.54
C ALA A 56 -2.80 -9.60 -38.68
N GLU A 57 -1.73 -10.34 -38.39
CA GLU A 57 -0.73 -10.73 -39.42
C GLU A 57 -1.31 -11.79 -40.36
N ASP A 58 -2.17 -12.64 -39.88
CA ASP A 58 -2.78 -13.73 -40.65
C ASP A 58 -4.10 -13.34 -41.32
N MET A 59 -4.56 -12.09 -41.16
CA MET A 59 -5.87 -11.64 -41.65
C MET A 59 -5.79 -10.88 -42.99
N ASP A 60 -6.79 -11.07 -43.83
CA ASP A 60 -6.95 -10.31 -45.08
C ASP A 60 -7.20 -8.83 -44.79
N GLU A 61 -6.62 -7.94 -45.60
CA GLU A 61 -6.76 -6.49 -45.50
C GLU A 61 -8.24 -6.04 -45.56
N ASP A 62 -9.07 -6.67 -46.41
CA ASP A 62 -10.50 -6.39 -46.48
C ASP A 62 -11.26 -6.64 -45.18
N ARG A 63 -10.81 -7.64 -44.39
CA ARG A 63 -11.35 -7.92 -43.06
C ARG A 63 -10.89 -6.89 -42.03
N LEU A 64 -9.60 -6.59 -42.01
CA LEU A 64 -9.01 -5.59 -41.14
C LEU A 64 -9.67 -4.23 -41.39
N ALA A 65 -9.90 -3.84 -42.64
CA ALA A 65 -10.57 -2.59 -42.97
C ALA A 65 -12.02 -2.52 -42.47
N LYS A 66 -12.75 -3.66 -42.45
CA LYS A 66 -14.12 -3.72 -41.91
C LYS A 66 -14.12 -3.57 -40.40
N ILE A 67 -13.18 -4.21 -39.72
CA ILE A 67 -13.02 -4.14 -38.26
C ILE A 67 -12.68 -2.70 -37.85
N SER A 68 -11.68 -2.10 -38.54
CA SER A 68 -11.25 -0.74 -38.21
C SER A 68 -12.36 0.28 -38.47
N SER A 69 -13.10 0.16 -39.58
CA SER A 69 -14.21 1.07 -39.90
C SER A 69 -15.34 1.00 -38.82
N ALA A 70 -15.70 -0.20 -38.37
CA ALA A 70 -16.70 -0.39 -37.35
C ALA A 70 -16.25 0.21 -36.03
N LEU A 71 -15.00 -0.07 -35.63
CA LEU A 71 -14.44 0.44 -34.36
C LEU A 71 -14.28 1.97 -34.39
N MET A 72 -13.97 2.54 -35.55
CA MET A 72 -13.88 4.00 -35.71
C MET A 72 -15.27 4.66 -35.60
N GLU A 73 -16.31 4.08 -36.19
CA GLU A 73 -17.70 4.57 -36.05
C GLU A 73 -18.13 4.55 -34.59
N ASP A 74 -17.87 3.45 -33.89
CA ASP A 74 -18.12 3.30 -32.45
C ASP A 74 -17.36 4.35 -31.63
N PHE A 75 -16.08 4.54 -31.91
CA PHE A 75 -15.21 5.52 -31.24
C PHE A 75 -15.74 6.95 -31.38
N GLU A 76 -16.14 7.34 -32.59
CA GLU A 76 -16.72 8.67 -32.82
C GLU A 76 -18.05 8.86 -32.09
N GLY A 77 -18.86 7.81 -32.01
CA GLY A 77 -20.07 7.76 -31.21
C GLY A 77 -19.79 8.00 -29.72
N ASP A 78 -18.78 7.29 -29.19
CA ASP A 78 -18.36 7.40 -27.79
C ASP A 78 -17.79 8.80 -27.47
N LEU A 79 -16.98 9.37 -28.38
CA LEU A 79 -16.48 10.75 -28.25
C LEU A 79 -17.64 11.76 -28.22
N SER A 80 -18.61 11.59 -29.14
CA SER A 80 -19.79 12.47 -29.19
C SER A 80 -20.61 12.39 -27.91
N SER A 81 -20.76 11.19 -27.34
CA SER A 81 -21.56 10.96 -26.12
C SER A 81 -21.01 11.70 -24.89
N ARG A 82 -19.70 11.97 -24.81
CA ARG A 82 -19.07 12.65 -23.68
C ARG A 82 -18.68 14.11 -23.96
N LYS A 83 -19.03 14.64 -25.12
CA LYS A 83 -18.59 15.96 -25.61
C LYS A 83 -18.85 17.10 -24.61
N ASP A 84 -20.05 17.17 -24.04
CA ASP A 84 -20.43 18.24 -23.11
C ASP A 84 -19.61 18.18 -21.82
N TRP A 85 -19.34 16.98 -21.33
CA TRP A 85 -18.49 16.77 -20.17
C TRP A 85 -17.05 17.26 -20.45
N LEU A 86 -16.48 16.85 -21.58
CA LEU A 86 -15.13 17.21 -21.99
C LEU A 86 -15.00 18.73 -22.28
N GLN A 87 -16.03 19.34 -22.89
CA GLN A 87 -16.08 20.79 -23.10
C GLN A 87 -16.06 21.55 -21.77
N THR A 88 -16.85 21.10 -20.79
CA THR A 88 -16.87 21.69 -19.44
C THR A 88 -15.49 21.60 -18.78
N TYR A 89 -14.82 20.48 -18.93
CA TYR A 89 -13.46 20.27 -18.45
C TYR A 89 -12.47 21.24 -19.10
N ALA A 90 -12.48 21.33 -20.42
CA ALA A 90 -11.59 22.22 -21.18
C ALA A 90 -11.83 23.70 -20.84
N ASP A 91 -13.09 24.12 -20.73
CA ASP A 91 -13.46 25.49 -20.32
C ASP A 91 -13.03 25.78 -18.88
N GLY A 92 -13.15 24.79 -18.03
CA GLY A 92 -12.79 24.92 -16.62
C GLY A 92 -11.30 25.01 -16.34
N MET A 93 -10.46 24.41 -17.20
CA MET A 93 -9.00 24.50 -17.08
C MET A 93 -8.50 25.95 -17.12
N GLU A 94 -9.14 26.79 -17.91
CA GLU A 94 -8.84 28.24 -18.00
C GLU A 94 -8.95 28.90 -16.61
N LEU A 95 -9.91 28.45 -15.78
CA LEU A 95 -10.18 29.01 -14.45
C LEU A 95 -9.09 28.71 -13.41
N LEU A 96 -8.13 27.82 -13.73
CA LEU A 96 -6.95 27.60 -12.90
C LEU A 96 -6.05 28.83 -12.85
N GLY A 97 -6.11 29.68 -13.91
CA GLY A 97 -5.31 30.90 -13.98
C GLY A 97 -3.81 30.64 -14.10
N LEU A 98 -3.42 29.53 -14.72
CA LEU A 98 -2.01 29.16 -14.89
C LEU A 98 -1.29 30.03 -15.92
N LYS A 99 -2.04 30.68 -16.81
CA LYS A 99 -1.54 31.57 -17.84
C LYS A 99 -1.74 33.02 -17.43
N ILE A 100 -0.68 33.84 -17.56
CA ILE A 100 -0.79 35.29 -17.35
C ILE A 100 -1.45 35.87 -18.60
N GLU A 101 -2.69 36.33 -18.43
CA GLU A 101 -3.53 36.83 -19.53
C GLU A 101 -3.41 38.34 -19.66
N GLU A 102 -3.01 38.82 -20.84
CA GLU A 102 -3.14 40.24 -21.22
C GLU A 102 -4.47 40.44 -21.98
N ARG A 103 -5.45 40.94 -21.29
CA ARG A 103 -6.78 41.18 -21.87
C ARG A 103 -6.81 42.49 -22.65
N THR A 104 -7.38 42.43 -23.83
CA THR A 104 -7.57 43.57 -24.72
C THR A 104 -9.03 44.06 -24.78
N GLU A 105 -9.95 43.29 -24.22
CA GLU A 105 -11.38 43.62 -24.16
C GLU A 105 -11.86 43.72 -22.70
N PRO A 106 -12.67 44.71 -22.34
CA PRO A 106 -13.22 45.79 -23.15
C PRO A 106 -12.24 46.93 -23.52
N TRP A 107 -11.06 46.99 -22.99
CA TRP A 107 -9.96 47.87 -23.39
C TRP A 107 -8.61 47.19 -23.14
N SER A 108 -7.61 47.61 -23.88
CA SER A 108 -6.25 47.08 -23.71
C SER A 108 -5.68 47.40 -22.33
N GLY A 109 -5.22 46.34 -21.60
CA GLY A 109 -4.69 46.46 -20.25
C GLY A 109 -5.74 46.36 -19.14
N CYS A 110 -6.96 45.91 -19.44
CA CYS A 110 -7.93 45.57 -18.39
C CYS A 110 -7.48 44.29 -17.62
N CYS A 111 -8.05 44.12 -16.43
CA CYS A 111 -7.62 43.12 -15.48
C CYS A 111 -7.77 41.69 -16.03
N GLY A 112 -6.63 40.93 -16.13
CA GLY A 112 -6.55 39.54 -16.55
C GLY A 112 -6.52 38.52 -15.40
N VAL A 113 -6.65 38.97 -14.15
CA VAL A 113 -6.53 38.10 -12.96
C VAL A 113 -7.64 37.03 -12.91
N TYR A 114 -7.30 35.83 -12.58
CA TYR A 114 -8.20 34.74 -12.22
C TYR A 114 -8.27 34.59 -10.70
N HIS A 115 -9.46 34.32 -10.18
CA HIS A 115 -9.62 34.05 -8.75
C HIS A 115 -9.10 32.62 -8.45
N PRO A 116 -8.18 32.43 -7.47
CA PRO A 116 -7.50 31.15 -7.26
C PRO A 116 -8.33 30.06 -6.57
N LEU A 117 -9.66 30.20 -6.47
CA LEU A 117 -10.54 29.26 -5.75
C LEU A 117 -10.37 27.81 -6.23
N LEU A 118 -10.33 27.59 -7.55
CA LEU A 118 -10.23 26.26 -8.13
C LEU A 118 -8.82 25.67 -7.93
N SER A 119 -7.78 26.45 -8.17
CA SER A 119 -6.39 26.03 -7.99
C SER A 119 -6.08 25.77 -6.51
N GLU A 120 -6.59 26.59 -5.60
CA GLU A 120 -6.48 26.39 -4.14
C GLU A 120 -7.08 25.04 -3.73
N ALA A 121 -8.29 24.73 -4.19
CA ALA A 121 -8.99 23.48 -3.92
C ALA A 121 -8.20 22.26 -4.45
N LEU A 122 -7.69 22.38 -5.67
CA LEU A 122 -6.99 21.31 -6.35
C LEU A 122 -5.63 21.00 -5.69
N VAL A 123 -4.85 22.04 -5.38
CA VAL A 123 -3.55 21.88 -4.68
C VAL A 123 -3.75 21.25 -3.30
N LYS A 124 -4.77 21.70 -2.56
CA LYS A 124 -5.08 21.13 -1.24
C LYS A 124 -5.44 19.66 -1.35
N PHE A 125 -6.35 19.29 -2.26
CA PHE A 125 -6.74 17.89 -2.49
C PHE A 125 -5.53 17.02 -2.82
N GLN A 126 -4.72 17.45 -3.80
CA GLN A 126 -3.54 16.68 -4.22
C GLN A 126 -2.55 16.49 -3.07
N SER A 127 -2.17 17.59 -2.38
CA SER A 127 -1.16 17.53 -1.33
C SER A 127 -1.58 16.64 -0.15
N GLU A 128 -2.83 16.73 0.29
CA GLU A 128 -3.36 15.89 1.37
C GLU A 128 -3.39 14.41 0.95
N THR A 129 -3.88 14.14 -0.27
CA THR A 129 -4.05 12.76 -0.77
C THR A 129 -2.70 12.09 -1.06
N VAL A 130 -1.70 12.81 -1.59
CA VAL A 130 -0.35 12.27 -1.83
C VAL A 130 0.26 11.79 -0.51
N MET A 131 0.19 12.59 0.53
CA MET A 131 0.77 12.24 1.83
C MET A 131 0.14 11.00 2.46
N GLU A 132 -1.16 10.79 2.21
CA GLU A 132 -1.88 9.61 2.71
C GLU A 132 -1.61 8.36 1.86
N THR A 133 -1.57 8.51 0.51
CA THR A 133 -1.47 7.36 -0.40
C THR A 133 -0.05 6.85 -0.56
N LEU A 134 0.97 7.71 -0.36
CA LEU A 134 2.39 7.36 -0.53
C LEU A 134 3.19 7.64 0.76
N PRO A 135 2.93 6.92 1.85
CA PRO A 135 3.70 7.06 3.08
C PRO A 135 5.16 6.58 2.90
N ALA A 136 6.05 7.05 3.77
CA ALA A 136 7.49 6.74 3.71
C ALA A 136 7.80 5.24 3.80
N GLY A 137 7.01 4.48 4.54
CA GLY A 137 7.16 3.02 4.66
C GLY A 137 6.63 2.22 3.48
N GLY A 138 6.15 2.87 2.43
CA GLY A 138 5.59 2.24 1.23
C GLY A 138 4.06 2.21 1.24
N PRO A 139 3.45 2.23 0.04
CA PRO A 139 2.00 2.30 -0.08
C PRO A 139 1.28 0.96 0.02
N VAL A 140 2.00 -0.16 0.02
CA VAL A 140 1.41 -1.52 -0.04
C VAL A 140 1.46 -2.18 1.33
N LYS A 141 0.34 -2.78 1.72
CA LYS A 141 0.19 -3.63 2.89
C LYS A 141 -0.47 -4.95 2.47
N THR A 142 -0.18 -6.01 3.19
CA THR A 142 -0.77 -7.33 2.95
C THR A 142 -1.74 -7.71 4.07
N LYS A 143 -2.73 -8.51 3.72
CA LYS A 143 -3.70 -9.08 4.64
C LYS A 143 -3.73 -10.60 4.41
N ILE A 144 -3.55 -11.37 5.46
CA ILE A 144 -3.50 -12.83 5.37
C ILE A 144 -4.89 -13.37 5.03
N ILE A 145 -4.93 -14.30 4.08
CA ILE A 145 -6.14 -15.05 3.70
C ILE A 145 -6.19 -16.34 4.54
N GLY A 146 -7.20 -16.47 5.38
CA GLY A 146 -7.40 -17.67 6.21
C GLY A 146 -6.77 -17.57 7.59
N LYS A 147 -6.10 -18.64 8.04
CA LYS A 147 -5.52 -18.72 9.38
C LYS A 147 -4.16 -18.00 9.46
N GLU A 148 -3.94 -17.31 10.57
CA GLU A 148 -2.66 -16.67 10.88
C GLU A 148 -1.68 -17.73 11.41
N THR A 149 -0.90 -18.29 10.52
CA THR A 149 0.23 -19.17 10.87
C THR A 149 1.55 -18.36 10.80
N PRO A 150 2.62 -18.81 11.47
CA PRO A 150 3.92 -18.16 11.34
C PRO A 150 4.41 -18.06 9.88
N GLU A 151 4.13 -19.09 9.08
CA GLU A 151 4.47 -19.15 7.65
C GLU A 151 3.71 -18.08 6.86
N ASN A 152 2.39 -17.97 7.07
CA ASN A 152 1.56 -16.96 6.39
C ASN A 152 1.95 -15.53 6.81
N LYS A 153 2.39 -15.34 8.06
CA LYS A 153 2.90 -14.04 8.55
C LYS A 153 4.22 -13.68 7.86
N ALA A 154 5.12 -14.65 7.71
CA ALA A 154 6.37 -14.45 6.98
C ALA A 154 6.11 -14.15 5.51
N ALA A 155 5.24 -14.93 4.85
CA ALA A 155 4.82 -14.69 3.45
C ALA A 155 4.22 -13.28 3.28
N ALA A 156 3.35 -12.86 4.20
CA ALA A 156 2.72 -11.54 4.16
C ALA A 156 3.75 -10.41 4.28
N ALA A 157 4.71 -10.56 5.17
CA ALA A 157 5.81 -9.59 5.34
C ALA A 157 6.69 -9.53 4.08
N ASN A 158 7.05 -10.69 3.52
CA ASN A 158 7.89 -10.81 2.33
C ASN A 158 7.20 -10.17 1.11
N VAL A 159 5.92 -10.46 0.87
CA VAL A 159 5.15 -9.90 -0.24
C VAL A 159 5.00 -8.39 -0.10
N ALA A 160 4.72 -7.89 1.11
CA ALA A 160 4.63 -6.44 1.37
C ALA A 160 5.97 -5.75 1.06
N ALA A 161 7.09 -6.33 1.53
CA ALA A 161 8.43 -5.82 1.27
C ALA A 161 8.76 -5.83 -0.23
N ASN A 162 8.46 -6.93 -0.93
CA ASN A 162 8.71 -7.08 -2.36
C ASN A 162 7.89 -6.07 -3.18
N MET A 163 6.59 -5.96 -2.93
CA MET A 163 5.71 -5.01 -3.61
C MET A 163 6.17 -3.56 -3.40
N ASN A 164 6.51 -3.21 -2.16
CA ASN A 164 7.01 -1.87 -1.84
C ASN A 164 8.35 -1.58 -2.52
N TYR A 165 9.24 -2.56 -2.59
CA TYR A 165 10.51 -2.47 -3.33
C TYR A 165 10.26 -2.18 -4.83
N TYR A 166 9.34 -2.91 -5.46
CA TYR A 166 8.98 -2.66 -6.86
C TYR A 166 8.44 -1.24 -7.04
N VAL A 167 7.47 -0.84 -6.22
CA VAL A 167 6.78 0.47 -6.36
C VAL A 167 7.73 1.64 -6.06
N GLN A 168 8.65 1.50 -5.09
CA GLN A 168 9.52 2.61 -4.64
C GLN A 168 10.86 2.67 -5.40
N GLU A 169 11.44 1.50 -5.76
CA GLU A 169 12.81 1.42 -6.31
C GLU A 169 12.84 0.98 -7.78
N LYS A 170 12.08 -0.07 -8.14
CA LYS A 170 12.07 -0.60 -9.50
C LYS A 170 11.25 0.26 -10.48
N MET A 171 10.25 1.00 -9.98
CA MET A 171 9.35 1.85 -10.76
C MET A 171 9.54 3.33 -10.38
N PRO A 172 10.67 3.96 -10.76
CA PRO A 172 10.99 5.34 -10.32
C PRO A 172 9.96 6.38 -10.78
N GLU A 173 9.24 6.11 -11.86
CA GLU A 173 8.17 6.99 -12.37
C GLU A 173 6.88 6.91 -11.53
N TYR A 174 6.69 5.85 -10.73
CA TYR A 174 5.41 5.56 -10.06
C TYR A 174 4.88 6.76 -9.25
N ARG A 175 5.77 7.37 -8.45
CA ARG A 175 5.41 8.54 -7.62
C ARG A 175 4.96 9.72 -8.48
N ALA A 176 5.72 10.07 -9.51
CA ALA A 176 5.40 11.18 -10.40
C ALA A 176 4.09 10.96 -11.15
N GLU A 177 3.87 9.73 -11.64
CA GLU A 177 2.63 9.34 -12.32
C GLU A 177 1.43 9.38 -11.37
N HIS A 178 1.62 8.98 -10.11
CA HIS A 178 0.57 9.02 -9.09
C HIS A 178 0.20 10.46 -8.71
N GLU A 179 1.19 11.34 -8.57
CA GLU A 179 0.98 12.77 -8.29
C GLU A 179 0.24 13.47 -9.44
N ARG A 180 0.62 13.17 -10.70
CA ARG A 180 -0.08 13.64 -11.91
C ARG A 180 -1.52 13.11 -11.96
N MET A 181 -1.70 11.83 -11.62
CA MET A 181 -3.01 11.18 -11.59
C MET A 181 -3.93 11.87 -10.58
N LEU A 182 -3.45 12.19 -9.39
CA LEU A 182 -4.23 12.88 -8.36
C LEU A 182 -4.60 14.31 -8.81
N TRP A 183 -3.71 15.01 -9.49
CA TRP A 183 -4.01 16.33 -10.09
C TRP A 183 -5.13 16.22 -11.12
N GLY A 184 -5.00 15.30 -12.08
CA GLY A 184 -6.01 15.06 -13.11
C GLY A 184 -7.34 14.60 -12.52
N LEU A 185 -7.30 13.71 -11.51
CA LEU A 185 -8.47 13.23 -10.79
C LEU A 185 -9.25 14.38 -10.15
N GLY A 186 -8.56 15.23 -9.39
CA GLY A 186 -9.19 16.37 -8.72
C GLY A 186 -9.81 17.32 -9.70
N LEU A 187 -9.11 17.62 -10.79
CA LEU A 187 -9.54 18.59 -11.79
C LEU A 187 -10.71 18.06 -12.64
N ALA A 188 -10.49 16.98 -13.39
CA ALA A 188 -11.44 16.40 -14.35
C ALA A 188 -12.52 15.55 -13.69
N GLY A 189 -12.24 14.98 -12.53
CA GLY A 189 -13.12 14.02 -11.85
C GLY A 189 -12.87 12.58 -12.23
N ASN A 190 -12.09 12.34 -13.27
CA ASN A 190 -11.71 11.02 -13.75
C ASN A 190 -10.21 10.99 -14.00
N ALA A 191 -9.58 9.91 -13.56
CA ALA A 191 -8.21 9.61 -13.91
C ALA A 191 -8.10 8.10 -14.09
N PHE A 192 -7.17 7.69 -14.92
CA PHE A 192 -6.98 6.26 -15.20
C PHE A 192 -5.51 5.92 -15.04
N LYS A 193 -5.26 4.65 -14.68
CA LYS A 193 -3.91 4.09 -14.75
C LYS A 193 -3.94 2.84 -15.62
N LYS A 194 -2.92 2.68 -16.46
CA LYS A 194 -2.67 1.45 -17.22
C LYS A 194 -1.57 0.68 -16.51
N VAL A 195 -1.89 -0.56 -16.14
CA VAL A 195 -0.97 -1.47 -15.45
C VAL A 195 -0.59 -2.57 -16.43
N TYR A 196 0.70 -2.71 -16.73
CA TYR A 196 1.21 -3.67 -17.70
C TYR A 196 2.67 -4.00 -17.44
N TYR A 197 3.15 -5.07 -18.03
CA TYR A 197 4.57 -5.38 -18.09
C TYR A 197 5.18 -4.69 -19.29
N ASP A 198 6.26 -3.93 -19.10
CA ASP A 198 6.92 -3.22 -20.19
C ASP A 198 8.15 -4.03 -20.64
N PRO A 199 8.11 -4.67 -21.80
CA PRO A 199 9.23 -5.47 -22.28
C PRO A 199 10.48 -4.64 -22.65
N ASN A 200 10.33 -3.33 -22.86
CA ASN A 200 11.49 -2.47 -23.15
C ASN A 200 12.34 -2.18 -21.93
N THR A 201 11.71 -2.13 -20.76
CA THR A 201 12.37 -1.84 -19.49
C THR A 201 12.45 -3.07 -18.59
N ASP A 202 11.86 -4.17 -19.02
CA ASP A 202 11.85 -5.48 -18.38
C ASP A 202 11.34 -5.40 -16.94
N ARG A 203 10.19 -4.71 -16.75
CA ARG A 203 9.59 -4.50 -15.44
C ARG A 203 8.12 -4.09 -15.52
N PRO A 204 7.37 -4.28 -14.42
CA PRO A 204 6.01 -3.75 -14.33
C PRO A 204 5.99 -2.21 -14.45
N ALA A 205 4.92 -1.69 -15.02
CA ALA A 205 4.68 -0.26 -15.15
C ALA A 205 3.22 0.07 -14.79
N SER A 206 3.04 1.22 -14.15
CA SER A 206 1.72 1.79 -13.86
C SER A 206 1.74 3.27 -14.25
N ILE A 207 1.21 3.58 -15.42
CA ILE A 207 1.25 4.93 -16.00
C ILE A 207 -0.12 5.62 -15.88
N TYR A 208 -0.10 6.91 -15.67
CA TYR A 208 -1.29 7.76 -15.65
C TYR A 208 -1.81 8.00 -17.07
N ILE A 209 -3.11 7.86 -17.25
CA ILE A 209 -3.82 8.22 -18.48
C ILE A 209 -4.80 9.35 -18.14
N PRO A 210 -4.65 10.51 -18.80
CA PRO A 210 -5.61 11.62 -18.61
C PRO A 210 -7.02 11.24 -19.09
N ALA A 211 -8.01 11.87 -18.53
CA ALA A 211 -9.41 11.59 -18.82
C ALA A 211 -9.79 11.82 -20.29
N GLU A 212 -9.10 12.74 -20.95
CA GLU A 212 -9.29 13.01 -22.39
C GLU A 212 -8.80 11.86 -23.27
N ASP A 213 -7.78 11.12 -22.83
CA ASP A 213 -7.17 10.03 -23.61
C ASP A 213 -7.81 8.66 -23.33
N MET A 214 -8.78 8.57 -22.41
CA MET A 214 -9.52 7.34 -22.13
C MET A 214 -10.98 7.51 -22.54
N VAL A 215 -11.41 6.83 -23.60
CA VAL A 215 -12.76 6.94 -24.17
C VAL A 215 -13.55 5.67 -23.82
N VAL A 216 -14.67 5.87 -23.12
CA VAL A 216 -15.58 4.81 -22.67
C VAL A 216 -17.00 5.27 -22.99
N PRO A 217 -17.91 4.39 -23.44
CA PRO A 217 -19.32 4.76 -23.67
C PRO A 217 -19.93 5.41 -22.44
N TYR A 218 -20.63 6.53 -22.58
CA TYR A 218 -21.21 7.29 -21.50
C TYR A 218 -22.14 6.46 -20.61
N GLY A 219 -22.83 5.49 -21.19
CA GLY A 219 -23.80 4.63 -20.49
C GLY A 219 -23.19 3.47 -19.69
N ALA A 220 -21.87 3.24 -19.76
CA ALA A 220 -21.21 2.16 -19.02
C ALA A 220 -21.24 2.44 -17.52
N SER A 221 -21.36 1.36 -16.72
CA SER A 221 -21.34 1.45 -15.25
C SER A 221 -19.92 1.41 -14.68
N SER A 222 -19.03 0.68 -15.35
CA SER A 222 -17.63 0.47 -14.92
C SER A 222 -16.78 0.09 -16.13
N LEU A 223 -15.46 -0.01 -15.96
CA LEU A 223 -14.54 -0.52 -16.99
C LEU A 223 -14.79 -2.02 -17.27
N ASP A 224 -15.23 -2.77 -16.25
CA ASP A 224 -15.52 -4.20 -16.40
C ASP A 224 -16.74 -4.44 -17.27
N ASP A 225 -17.77 -3.60 -17.08
CA ASP A 225 -19.07 -3.69 -17.74
C ASP A 225 -19.09 -3.01 -19.12
N ALA A 226 -18.10 -2.17 -19.40
CA ALA A 226 -18.02 -1.42 -20.66
C ALA A 226 -17.83 -2.36 -21.85
N GLU A 227 -18.68 -2.18 -22.86
CA GLU A 227 -18.58 -2.92 -24.14
C GLU A 227 -17.22 -2.66 -24.81
N ARG A 228 -16.78 -1.43 -24.73
CA ARG A 228 -15.50 -0.96 -25.28
C ARG A 228 -14.80 -0.02 -24.30
N VAL A 229 -13.49 -0.11 -24.28
CA VAL A 229 -12.62 0.88 -23.59
C VAL A 229 -11.53 1.22 -24.59
N THR A 230 -11.42 2.48 -24.97
CA THR A 230 -10.43 2.94 -25.96
C THR A 230 -9.41 3.84 -25.32
N HIS A 231 -8.14 3.46 -25.41
CA HIS A 231 -7.00 4.25 -24.96
C HIS A 231 -6.37 4.95 -26.17
N VAL A 232 -6.35 6.27 -26.14
CA VAL A 232 -5.76 7.12 -27.17
C VAL A 232 -4.31 7.39 -26.81
N MET A 233 -3.38 6.93 -27.63
CA MET A 233 -1.94 7.08 -27.43
C MET A 233 -1.32 7.93 -28.55
N ARG A 234 -0.34 8.75 -28.18
CA ARG A 234 0.46 9.51 -29.15
C ARG A 234 1.87 8.95 -29.12
N LYS A 235 2.29 8.32 -30.24
CA LYS A 235 3.61 7.68 -30.38
C LYS A 235 4.44 8.34 -31.48
N SER A 236 5.75 8.51 -31.24
CA SER A 236 6.66 8.98 -32.26
C SER A 236 6.85 7.92 -33.36
N GLU A 237 7.29 8.36 -34.54
CA GLU A 237 7.63 7.46 -35.67
C GLU A 237 8.62 6.36 -35.22
N ASN A 238 9.61 6.74 -34.44
CA ASN A 238 10.62 5.82 -33.94
C ASN A 238 10.03 4.77 -32.96
N ASP A 239 9.11 5.17 -32.10
CA ASP A 239 8.48 4.23 -31.16
C ASP A 239 7.56 3.24 -31.87
N VAL A 240 6.82 3.71 -32.89
CA VAL A 240 6.00 2.82 -33.73
C VAL A 240 6.92 1.83 -34.43
N ARG A 241 8.04 2.33 -35.04
CA ARG A 241 8.98 1.46 -35.75
C ARG A 241 9.63 0.41 -34.87
N LYS A 242 9.97 0.74 -33.61
CA LYS A 242 10.47 -0.24 -32.62
C LYS A 242 9.45 -1.37 -32.39
N LEU A 243 8.18 -1.01 -32.24
CA LEU A 243 7.10 -1.97 -32.01
C LEU A 243 6.81 -2.82 -33.24
N GLN A 244 7.04 -2.30 -34.44
CA GLN A 244 6.98 -3.09 -35.71
C GLN A 244 8.15 -4.08 -35.79
N VAL A 245 9.36 -3.62 -35.53
CA VAL A 245 10.58 -4.45 -35.60
C VAL A 245 10.54 -5.58 -34.53
N SER A 246 9.95 -5.32 -33.36
CA SER A 246 9.78 -6.34 -32.32
C SER A 246 8.63 -7.32 -32.58
N GLY A 247 7.89 -7.20 -33.69
CA GLY A 247 6.72 -8.03 -33.99
C GLY A 247 5.49 -7.72 -33.11
N PHE A 248 5.57 -6.67 -32.31
CA PHE A 248 4.41 -6.26 -31.51
C PHE A 248 3.31 -5.65 -32.37
N TYR A 249 3.70 -4.86 -33.37
CA TYR A 249 2.80 -4.31 -34.42
C TYR A 249 3.18 -4.90 -35.78
N ARG A 250 2.20 -5.04 -36.67
CA ARG A 250 2.40 -5.43 -38.05
C ARG A 250 3.39 -4.47 -38.72
N ASP A 251 4.29 -5.01 -39.53
CA ASP A 251 5.24 -4.21 -40.33
C ASP A 251 4.55 -3.68 -41.59
N VAL A 252 3.76 -2.62 -41.43
CA VAL A 252 3.02 -1.95 -42.50
C VAL A 252 3.51 -0.51 -42.63
N GLU A 253 3.54 -0.02 -43.87
CA GLU A 253 3.90 1.37 -44.16
C GLU A 253 2.73 2.29 -43.74
N LEU A 254 2.98 3.17 -42.76
CA LEU A 254 1.99 4.15 -42.31
C LEU A 254 2.24 5.50 -43.00
N GLU A 255 1.17 6.15 -43.40
CA GLU A 255 1.25 7.53 -43.90
C GLU A 255 1.77 8.43 -42.77
N LYS A 256 2.76 9.24 -43.05
CA LYS A 256 3.28 10.19 -42.07
C LYS A 256 2.14 11.12 -41.65
N PRO A 257 2.00 11.34 -40.33
CA PRO A 257 0.98 12.26 -39.86
C PRO A 257 1.32 13.68 -40.40
N GLU A 258 0.63 14.10 -41.46
CA GLU A 258 0.74 15.46 -41.96
C GLU A 258 0.06 16.42 -40.98
N GLY A 259 0.75 16.71 -39.86
CA GLY A 259 0.32 17.62 -38.83
C GLY A 259 -1.16 17.49 -38.55
N GLY A 260 -1.56 16.32 -37.96
CA GLY A 260 -2.98 16.08 -37.66
C GLY A 260 -3.56 17.23 -36.88
N TYR A 261 -4.56 17.88 -37.44
CA TYR A 261 -5.20 19.01 -36.77
C TYR A 261 -5.79 18.54 -35.44
N LEU A 262 -5.40 19.21 -34.36
CA LEU A 262 -6.06 19.05 -33.08
C LEU A 262 -7.50 19.54 -33.23
N ASP A 263 -8.44 18.83 -32.65
CA ASP A 263 -9.83 19.34 -32.57
C ASP A 263 -9.89 20.59 -31.67
N ASP A 264 -10.97 21.33 -31.73
CA ASP A 264 -11.10 22.59 -30.99
C ASP A 264 -10.94 22.40 -29.46
N ILE A 265 -11.36 21.24 -28.93
CA ILE A 265 -11.24 20.92 -27.51
C ILE A 265 -9.79 20.55 -27.16
N GLU A 266 -9.16 19.67 -27.96
CA GLU A 266 -7.76 19.30 -27.80
C GLU A 266 -6.85 20.54 -27.86
N LYS A 267 -7.11 21.43 -28.83
CA LYS A 267 -6.39 22.70 -28.99
C LYS A 267 -6.55 23.59 -27.76
N LYS A 268 -7.78 23.73 -27.26
CA LYS A 268 -8.06 24.53 -26.05
C LYS A 268 -7.35 23.94 -24.83
N ILE A 269 -7.33 22.62 -24.66
CA ILE A 269 -6.62 21.94 -23.58
C ILE A 269 -5.12 22.25 -23.69
N ALA A 270 -4.53 22.09 -24.88
CA ALA A 270 -3.12 22.38 -25.13
C ALA A 270 -2.77 23.84 -24.81
N GLU A 271 -3.60 24.79 -25.28
CA GLU A 271 -3.43 26.22 -25.00
C GLU A 271 -3.47 26.54 -23.51
N ASN A 272 -4.39 25.92 -22.76
CA ASN A 272 -4.52 26.10 -21.31
C ASN A 272 -3.30 25.50 -20.56
N MET A 273 -2.68 24.44 -21.09
CA MET A 273 -1.44 23.86 -20.57
C MET A 273 -0.20 24.69 -20.94
N GLY A 274 -0.33 25.71 -21.76
CA GLY A 274 0.76 26.57 -22.21
C GLY A 274 1.44 26.13 -23.51
N PHE A 275 0.84 25.23 -24.27
CA PHE A 275 1.34 24.78 -25.57
C PHE A 275 0.61 25.53 -26.71
N SER A 276 1.38 26.07 -27.64
CA SER A 276 0.85 26.66 -28.87
C SER A 276 0.97 25.66 -30.00
N ALA A 277 0.37 24.49 -29.82
CA ALA A 277 0.38 23.46 -30.84
C ALA A 277 -0.81 23.63 -31.81
N THR A 278 -0.54 23.80 -33.07
CA THR A 278 -1.55 23.74 -34.13
C THR A 278 -1.64 22.34 -34.73
N SER A 279 -0.59 21.53 -34.55
CA SER A 279 -0.50 20.17 -35.06
C SER A 279 0.36 19.32 -34.15
N ASP A 280 0.12 18.03 -34.14
CA ASP A 280 0.96 17.00 -33.49
C ASP A 280 1.49 16.05 -34.55
N ASP A 281 2.80 15.94 -34.69
CA ASP A 281 3.48 15.10 -35.67
C ASP A 281 3.64 13.65 -35.23
N ARG A 282 3.04 13.28 -34.08
CA ARG A 282 3.03 11.90 -33.58
C ARG A 282 1.84 11.12 -34.13
N TYR A 283 2.03 9.84 -34.33
CA TYR A 283 0.94 8.92 -34.68
C TYR A 283 -0.08 8.85 -33.56
N LYS A 284 -1.36 8.99 -33.90
CA LYS A 284 -2.47 8.82 -32.94
C LYS A 284 -2.93 7.36 -33.00
N ILE A 285 -2.49 6.57 -32.03
CA ILE A 285 -2.77 5.14 -31.95
C ILE A 285 -3.96 4.93 -30.99
N LEU A 286 -4.96 4.19 -31.46
CA LEU A 286 -6.15 3.81 -30.69
C LEU A 286 -6.03 2.33 -30.30
N GLU A 287 -6.05 2.06 -29.01
CA GLU A 287 -6.05 0.72 -28.44
C GLU A 287 -7.45 0.43 -27.89
N PHE A 288 -8.17 -0.43 -28.56
CA PHE A 288 -9.53 -0.84 -28.22
C PHE A 288 -9.52 -2.13 -27.42
N HIS A 289 -10.05 -2.12 -26.21
CA HIS A 289 -10.39 -3.30 -25.44
C HIS A 289 -11.88 -3.56 -25.65
N VAL A 290 -12.22 -4.57 -26.46
CA VAL A 290 -13.57 -4.74 -26.98
C VAL A 290 -13.93 -6.23 -27.10
N ASN A 291 -15.19 -6.56 -26.99
CA ASN A 291 -15.71 -7.91 -27.27
C ASN A 291 -16.14 -8.00 -28.72
N ILE A 292 -15.50 -8.86 -29.48
CA ILE A 292 -15.77 -9.06 -30.93
C ILE A 292 -15.95 -10.53 -31.22
N ASP A 293 -16.95 -10.87 -32.06
CA ASP A 293 -17.06 -12.19 -32.70
C ASP A 293 -16.17 -12.17 -33.97
N LEU A 294 -14.92 -12.62 -33.78
CA LEU A 294 -13.88 -12.50 -34.79
C LEU A 294 -13.89 -13.74 -35.70
N LYS A 295 -14.29 -13.54 -36.96
CA LYS A 295 -14.39 -14.64 -37.92
C LYS A 295 -13.07 -15.42 -38.09
N GLY A 296 -13.12 -16.74 -37.88
CA GLY A 296 -11.94 -17.63 -37.87
C GLY A 296 -11.42 -17.90 -36.46
N TYR A 297 -11.81 -17.10 -35.47
CA TYR A 297 -11.42 -17.22 -34.06
C TYR A 297 -12.64 -17.15 -33.13
N GLU A 298 -13.81 -17.60 -33.65
CA GLU A 298 -15.09 -17.59 -32.96
C GLU A 298 -15.06 -18.46 -31.70
N ASP A 299 -15.87 -18.11 -30.75
CA ASP A 299 -16.12 -18.97 -29.59
C ASP A 299 -16.89 -20.22 -30.01
N LYS A 300 -16.49 -21.39 -29.51
CA LYS A 300 -17.09 -22.68 -29.84
C LYS A 300 -17.51 -23.42 -28.58
N ASP A 301 -18.67 -24.05 -28.61
CA ASP A 301 -19.18 -24.90 -27.52
C ASP A 301 -18.39 -26.23 -27.49
N ASP A 302 -18.64 -27.04 -26.49
CA ASP A 302 -18.01 -28.37 -26.32
C ASP A 302 -18.20 -29.30 -27.55
N LYS A 303 -19.11 -28.97 -28.44
CA LYS A 303 -19.42 -29.72 -29.66
C LYS A 303 -18.79 -29.11 -30.90
N GLY A 304 -17.98 -28.08 -30.76
CA GLY A 304 -17.33 -27.38 -31.84
C GLY A 304 -18.22 -26.44 -32.67
N LYS A 305 -19.44 -26.16 -32.20
CA LYS A 305 -20.36 -25.23 -32.84
C LYS A 305 -20.12 -23.82 -32.37
N GLU A 306 -20.10 -22.86 -33.29
CA GLU A 306 -19.98 -21.43 -33.01
C GLU A 306 -21.11 -20.97 -32.09
N THR A 307 -20.75 -20.27 -31.01
CA THR A 307 -21.70 -19.74 -30.00
C THR A 307 -22.26 -18.38 -30.38
N GLY A 308 -21.54 -17.60 -31.21
CA GLY A 308 -21.86 -16.22 -31.55
C GLY A 308 -21.57 -15.24 -30.40
N ILE A 309 -20.80 -15.67 -29.42
CA ILE A 309 -20.38 -14.82 -28.31
C ILE A 309 -19.14 -14.04 -28.73
N GLY A 310 -19.18 -12.72 -28.57
CA GLY A 310 -18.00 -11.89 -28.77
C GLY A 310 -16.96 -12.12 -27.68
N LEU A 311 -15.74 -12.51 -28.08
CA LEU A 311 -14.63 -12.72 -27.18
C LEU A 311 -13.86 -11.40 -26.92
N PRO A 312 -13.21 -11.24 -25.80
CA PRO A 312 -12.45 -10.03 -25.50
C PRO A 312 -11.12 -9.98 -26.27
N TYR A 313 -10.96 -8.96 -27.12
CA TYR A 313 -9.75 -8.69 -27.87
C TYR A 313 -9.21 -7.29 -27.57
N ILE A 314 -7.91 -7.12 -27.80
CA ILE A 314 -7.26 -5.81 -27.87
C ILE A 314 -6.97 -5.55 -29.35
N VAL A 315 -7.61 -4.54 -29.91
CA VAL A 315 -7.39 -4.13 -31.31
C VAL A 315 -6.68 -2.77 -31.30
N THR A 316 -5.53 -2.72 -31.93
CA THR A 316 -4.74 -1.49 -32.03
C THR A 316 -4.75 -1.02 -33.47
N LEU A 317 -5.10 0.24 -33.69
CA LEU A 317 -5.10 0.82 -35.01
C LEU A 317 -4.52 2.25 -35.00
N GLU A 318 -3.99 2.68 -36.18
CA GLU A 318 -3.58 4.06 -36.36
C GLU A 318 -4.80 4.86 -36.87
N LYS A 319 -5.09 5.97 -36.22
CA LYS A 319 -6.34 6.75 -36.41
C LYS A 319 -6.45 7.38 -37.79
N THR A 320 -5.34 7.95 -38.31
CA THR A 320 -5.36 8.75 -39.55
C THR A 320 -5.53 7.87 -40.78
N SER A 321 -4.73 6.82 -40.88
CA SER A 321 -4.74 5.86 -42.01
C SER A 321 -5.81 4.77 -41.82
N ASN A 322 -6.37 4.64 -40.64
CA ASN A 322 -7.35 3.62 -40.28
C ASN A 322 -6.78 2.19 -40.44
N VAL A 323 -5.47 2.03 -40.26
CA VAL A 323 -4.75 0.74 -40.41
C VAL A 323 -4.71 0.01 -39.06
N VAL A 324 -5.11 -1.26 -39.08
CA VAL A 324 -4.99 -2.14 -37.91
C VAL A 324 -3.53 -2.60 -37.75
N LEU A 325 -2.95 -2.32 -36.62
CA LEU A 325 -1.56 -2.66 -36.25
C LEU A 325 -1.45 -3.98 -35.50
N ALA A 326 -2.43 -4.30 -34.66
CA ALA A 326 -2.43 -5.55 -33.90
C ALA A 326 -3.84 -5.93 -33.47
N ILE A 327 -4.08 -7.25 -33.41
CA ILE A 327 -5.26 -7.86 -32.76
C ILE A 327 -4.74 -8.97 -31.84
N ARG A 328 -4.99 -8.87 -30.55
CA ARG A 328 -4.53 -9.85 -29.55
C ARG A 328 -5.68 -10.30 -28.65
N ARG A 329 -5.61 -11.56 -28.21
CA ARG A 329 -6.56 -12.11 -27.25
C ARG A 329 -6.38 -11.43 -25.89
N ASN A 330 -7.48 -11.09 -25.23
CA ASN A 330 -7.45 -10.38 -23.94
C ASN A 330 -8.02 -11.23 -22.82
N TRP A 331 -7.63 -12.51 -22.78
CA TRP A 331 -7.95 -13.44 -21.67
C TRP A 331 -6.77 -14.39 -21.45
N MET A 332 -6.77 -15.09 -20.31
CA MET A 332 -5.74 -16.09 -20.01
C MET A 332 -6.02 -17.39 -20.78
N GLU A 333 -5.01 -17.98 -21.39
CA GLU A 333 -5.14 -19.27 -22.09
C GLU A 333 -5.74 -20.35 -21.19
N SER A 334 -5.34 -20.35 -19.92
CA SER A 334 -5.81 -21.30 -18.90
C SER A 334 -7.26 -21.05 -18.44
N ASP A 335 -7.88 -19.93 -18.84
CA ASP A 335 -9.24 -19.59 -18.39
C ASP A 335 -10.31 -20.15 -19.34
N PRO A 336 -11.05 -21.20 -18.94
CA PRO A 336 -12.11 -21.77 -19.78
C PRO A 336 -13.29 -20.81 -20.00
N LYS A 337 -13.45 -19.79 -19.18
CA LYS A 337 -14.52 -18.78 -19.31
C LYS A 337 -14.14 -17.61 -20.20
N LYS A 338 -12.87 -17.51 -20.58
CA LYS A 338 -12.34 -16.45 -21.45
C LYS A 338 -12.68 -15.04 -20.94
N LEU A 339 -12.53 -14.82 -19.62
CA LEU A 339 -12.88 -13.55 -18.99
C LEU A 339 -11.88 -12.45 -19.39
N LYS A 340 -12.42 -11.28 -19.69
CA LYS A 340 -11.64 -10.10 -20.07
C LYS A 340 -10.58 -9.77 -18.99
N ARG A 341 -9.31 -9.70 -19.38
CA ARG A 341 -8.23 -9.23 -18.51
C ARG A 341 -8.31 -7.71 -18.39
N GLN A 342 -8.23 -7.22 -17.17
CA GLN A 342 -8.17 -5.80 -16.91
C GLN A 342 -6.73 -5.29 -16.97
N HIS A 343 -6.54 -4.18 -17.65
CA HIS A 343 -5.27 -3.46 -17.76
C HIS A 343 -5.39 -2.03 -17.24
N PHE A 344 -6.61 -1.55 -17.04
CA PHE A 344 -6.90 -0.18 -16.65
C PHE A 344 -7.58 -0.14 -15.27
N VAL A 345 -7.24 0.88 -14.51
CA VAL A 345 -7.89 1.18 -13.23
C VAL A 345 -8.52 2.58 -13.33
N HIS A 346 -9.78 2.68 -13.02
CA HIS A 346 -10.52 3.95 -13.00
C HIS A 346 -10.51 4.54 -11.59
N TYR A 347 -10.08 5.77 -11.48
CA TYR A 347 -10.13 6.59 -10.28
C TYR A 347 -11.24 7.64 -10.46
N PRO A 348 -12.41 7.47 -9.81
CA PRO A 348 -13.49 8.48 -9.87
C PRO A 348 -13.44 9.42 -8.65
N TYR A 349 -13.64 10.72 -8.87
CA TYR A 349 -13.70 11.73 -7.80
C TYR A 349 -15.10 11.73 -7.11
N ILE A 350 -16.13 12.18 -7.82
CA ILE A 350 -17.52 12.05 -7.39
C ILE A 350 -18.32 11.42 -8.52
N PRO A 351 -18.98 10.27 -8.30
CA PRO A 351 -19.71 9.58 -9.37
C PRO A 351 -20.74 10.51 -10.05
N GLY A 352 -20.76 10.46 -11.38
CA GLY A 352 -21.71 11.19 -12.22
C GLY A 352 -22.98 10.40 -12.48
N PHE A 353 -23.73 10.80 -13.50
CA PHE A 353 -24.97 10.14 -13.94
C PHE A 353 -24.69 9.01 -14.92
N GLY A 354 -23.54 9.02 -15.60
CA GLY A 354 -23.03 7.96 -16.45
C GLY A 354 -21.64 7.55 -16.00
N PHE A 355 -20.83 7.05 -16.91
CA PHE A 355 -19.48 6.58 -16.62
C PHE A 355 -18.59 7.70 -16.01
N TYR A 356 -18.67 8.90 -16.61
CA TYR A 356 -17.75 9.98 -16.25
C TYR A 356 -18.18 10.67 -14.94
N ALA A 357 -17.28 10.66 -13.99
CA ALA A 357 -17.41 11.30 -12.68
C ALA A 357 -17.21 12.82 -12.79
N PHE A 358 -17.64 13.56 -11.77
CA PHE A 358 -17.48 15.01 -11.68
C PHE A 358 -16.26 15.37 -10.83
N GLY A 359 -15.41 16.22 -11.35
CA GLY A 359 -14.28 16.82 -10.64
C GLY A 359 -14.57 18.23 -10.14
N LEU A 360 -13.55 18.83 -9.56
CA LEU A 360 -13.65 20.21 -9.00
C LEU A 360 -14.05 21.25 -10.06
N VAL A 361 -13.65 21.04 -11.32
CA VAL A 361 -14.09 21.91 -12.43
C VAL A 361 -15.62 21.95 -12.51
N HIS A 362 -16.26 20.78 -12.46
CA HIS A 362 -17.71 20.66 -12.58
C HIS A 362 -18.45 21.23 -11.35
N LEU A 363 -17.82 21.12 -10.17
CA LEU A 363 -18.43 21.51 -8.90
C LEU A 363 -18.19 22.98 -8.57
N LEU A 364 -16.99 23.48 -8.82
CA LEU A 364 -16.55 24.83 -8.43
C LEU A 364 -16.43 25.79 -9.62
N GLY A 365 -16.49 25.30 -10.84
CA GLY A 365 -16.29 26.12 -12.04
C GLY A 365 -17.16 27.38 -12.07
N SER A 366 -18.43 27.25 -11.73
CA SER A 366 -19.36 28.39 -11.68
C SER A 366 -18.97 29.42 -10.62
N PHE A 367 -18.55 28.97 -9.43
CA PHE A 367 -18.06 29.84 -8.35
C PHE A 367 -16.74 30.53 -8.74
N ALA A 368 -15.80 29.78 -9.31
CA ALA A 368 -14.51 30.32 -9.76
C ALA A 368 -14.70 31.36 -10.89
N LYS A 369 -15.58 31.07 -11.84
CA LYS A 369 -15.93 31.97 -12.96
C LYS A 369 -16.57 33.25 -12.45
N SER A 370 -17.53 33.14 -11.51
CA SER A 370 -18.19 34.28 -10.89
C SER A 370 -17.20 35.13 -10.07
N GLY A 371 -16.37 34.48 -9.24
CA GLY A 371 -15.32 35.15 -8.47
C GLY A 371 -14.34 35.90 -9.37
N THR A 372 -13.90 35.25 -10.46
CA THR A 372 -13.00 35.85 -11.48
C THR A 372 -13.65 37.07 -12.14
N SER A 373 -14.92 36.96 -12.52
CA SER A 373 -15.67 38.10 -13.13
C SER A 373 -15.77 39.30 -12.16
N LEU A 374 -16.10 39.02 -10.92
CA LEU A 374 -16.26 40.09 -9.90
C LEU A 374 -14.93 40.75 -9.53
N ILE A 375 -13.83 39.97 -9.37
CA ILE A 375 -12.53 40.58 -9.06
C ILE A 375 -12.04 41.44 -10.23
N ARG A 376 -12.22 40.97 -11.47
CA ARG A 376 -11.88 41.72 -12.69
C ARG A 376 -12.66 43.07 -12.71
N GLN A 377 -13.98 43.03 -12.48
CA GLN A 377 -14.81 44.25 -12.43
C GLN A 377 -14.38 45.24 -11.33
N LEU A 378 -14.03 44.73 -10.16
CA LEU A 378 -13.57 45.57 -9.03
C LEU A 378 -12.22 46.23 -9.34
N VAL A 379 -11.28 45.48 -9.88
CA VAL A 379 -9.96 46.01 -10.26
C VAL A 379 -10.09 47.02 -11.41
N ASP A 380 -10.88 46.71 -12.42
CA ASP A 380 -11.11 47.58 -13.57
C ASP A 380 -11.83 48.87 -13.16
N ALA A 381 -12.85 48.80 -12.30
CA ALA A 381 -13.53 49.98 -11.75
C ALA A 381 -12.53 50.83 -10.95
N GLY A 382 -11.66 50.22 -10.16
CA GLY A 382 -10.60 50.94 -9.44
C GLY A 382 -9.62 51.62 -10.36
N THR A 383 -9.24 50.97 -11.44
CA THR A 383 -8.33 51.52 -12.46
C THR A 383 -8.98 52.74 -13.12
N LEU A 384 -10.20 52.60 -13.57
CA LEU A 384 -10.95 53.71 -14.21
C LEU A 384 -11.24 54.89 -13.25
N ALA A 385 -11.53 54.61 -11.99
CA ALA A 385 -11.75 55.65 -10.96
C ALA A 385 -10.46 56.42 -10.64
N ASN A 386 -9.30 55.69 -10.57
CA ASN A 386 -7.98 56.27 -10.27
C ASN A 386 -7.36 56.97 -11.47
N LEU A 387 -7.65 56.49 -12.69
CA LEU A 387 -7.12 57.04 -13.94
C LEU A 387 -8.30 57.48 -14.86
N PRO A 388 -9.06 58.46 -14.46
CA PRO A 388 -10.27 58.81 -15.23
C PRO A 388 -9.94 59.49 -16.57
N GLY A 389 -10.52 58.94 -17.62
CA GLY A 389 -10.57 59.62 -18.90
C GLY A 389 -11.57 60.75 -18.87
N GLY A 390 -11.58 61.59 -19.89
CA GLY A 390 -12.53 62.74 -19.92
C GLY A 390 -12.67 63.36 -21.31
N PHE A 391 -13.52 64.35 -21.39
CA PHE A 391 -13.70 65.14 -22.58
C PHE A 391 -12.97 66.48 -22.43
N LYS A 392 -12.27 66.92 -23.46
CA LYS A 392 -11.74 68.27 -23.54
C LYS A 392 -12.47 69.04 -24.66
N THR A 393 -12.68 70.30 -24.47
CA THR A 393 -13.32 71.18 -25.42
C THR A 393 -12.42 71.30 -26.71
N LYS A 394 -13.01 71.27 -27.85
CA LYS A 394 -12.31 71.43 -29.13
C LYS A 394 -11.60 72.80 -29.17
N GLY A 395 -10.25 72.74 -29.45
CA GLY A 395 -9.41 73.92 -29.48
C GLY A 395 -8.50 74.07 -28.24
N MET A 396 -8.76 73.31 -27.18
CA MET A 396 -7.87 73.26 -26.02
C MET A 396 -6.58 72.51 -26.43
N ARG A 397 -5.42 73.10 -26.17
CA ARG A 397 -4.08 72.53 -26.47
C ARG A 397 -3.33 72.34 -25.13
N VAL A 398 -2.82 71.17 -24.92
CA VAL A 398 -1.94 70.83 -23.83
C VAL A 398 -0.55 70.65 -24.41
N LYS A 399 0.45 71.32 -23.87
CA LYS A 399 1.83 71.16 -24.30
C LYS A 399 2.33 69.77 -23.88
N GLY A 400 2.83 69.00 -24.84
CA GLY A 400 3.25 67.62 -24.59
C GLY A 400 2.07 66.62 -24.51
N ASP A 401 0.97 66.85 -25.20
CA ASP A 401 -0.22 65.97 -25.27
C ASP A 401 0.08 64.57 -25.80
N ASP A 402 1.21 64.39 -26.45
CA ASP A 402 1.67 63.12 -27.06
C ASP A 402 2.35 62.15 -26.02
N SER A 403 2.50 62.59 -24.79
CA SER A 403 3.18 61.75 -23.72
C SER A 403 2.40 61.76 -22.44
N PRO A 404 2.43 60.65 -21.68
CA PRO A 404 1.80 60.64 -20.34
C PRO A 404 2.37 61.71 -19.38
N ILE A 405 1.56 62.31 -18.54
CA ILE A 405 1.99 63.22 -17.49
C ILE A 405 2.71 62.42 -16.37
N GLN A 406 3.95 62.89 -16.05
CA GLN A 406 4.70 62.24 -14.98
C GLN A 406 4.25 62.75 -13.61
N PRO A 407 4.45 61.96 -12.54
CA PRO A 407 4.15 62.47 -11.17
C PRO A 407 4.89 63.80 -10.88
N ALA A 408 4.16 64.75 -10.33
CA ALA A 408 4.64 66.12 -10.02
C ALA A 408 4.96 66.96 -11.24
N GLU A 409 4.57 66.58 -12.44
CA GLU A 409 4.70 67.42 -13.68
C GLU A 409 3.55 68.42 -13.80
N PHE A 410 3.88 69.63 -14.17
CA PHE A 410 2.90 70.68 -14.54
C PHE A 410 3.08 71.00 -16.05
N ARG A 411 1.94 71.01 -16.76
CA ARG A 411 1.94 71.34 -18.19
C ARG A 411 1.17 72.58 -18.50
N ASP A 412 1.69 73.41 -19.37
CA ASP A 412 1.03 74.57 -19.91
C ASP A 412 -0.19 74.14 -20.75
N VAL A 413 -1.33 74.79 -20.52
CA VAL A 413 -2.57 74.52 -21.23
C VAL A 413 -3.10 75.82 -21.83
N ASP A 414 -3.29 75.84 -23.13
CA ASP A 414 -3.95 76.91 -23.85
C ASP A 414 -5.47 76.61 -23.92
N ILE A 415 -6.29 77.49 -23.32
CA ILE A 415 -7.74 77.34 -23.28
C ILE A 415 -8.44 78.40 -24.20
N PRO A 416 -9.42 77.96 -24.99
CA PRO A 416 -10.08 78.93 -25.90
C PRO A 416 -10.98 79.96 -25.21
N SER A 417 -11.54 79.61 -24.08
CA SER A 417 -12.33 80.54 -23.24
C SER A 417 -12.67 79.93 -21.93
N GLY A 418 -13.01 80.78 -20.91
CA GLY A 418 -13.41 80.29 -19.57
C GLY A 418 -12.26 79.76 -18.73
N SER A 419 -12.56 78.92 -17.74
CA SER A 419 -11.61 78.31 -16.84
C SER A 419 -11.18 76.90 -17.34
N LEU A 420 -10.04 76.43 -16.94
CA LEU A 420 -9.58 75.10 -17.25
C LEU A 420 -10.62 74.02 -16.83
N LYS A 421 -11.28 74.23 -15.70
CA LYS A 421 -12.31 73.37 -15.12
C LYS A 421 -13.57 73.26 -15.98
N GLU A 422 -13.90 74.31 -16.74
CA GLU A 422 -15.08 74.36 -17.65
C GLU A 422 -14.74 73.62 -18.98
N ASN A 423 -13.46 73.54 -19.32
CA ASN A 423 -13.00 73.02 -20.61
C ASN A 423 -12.59 71.54 -20.54
N ILE A 424 -12.52 70.99 -19.34
CA ILE A 424 -12.25 69.59 -19.11
C ILE A 424 -13.38 68.97 -18.29
N MET A 425 -13.98 67.94 -18.81
CA MET A 425 -15.01 67.18 -18.10
C MET A 425 -14.52 65.74 -17.90
N PRO A 426 -14.07 65.39 -16.69
CA PRO A 426 -13.75 63.98 -16.42
C PRO A 426 -15.02 63.15 -16.47
N LEU A 427 -14.91 61.95 -17.01
CA LEU A 427 -15.97 60.95 -17.00
C LEU A 427 -16.26 60.52 -15.55
N PRO A 428 -17.56 60.51 -15.15
CA PRO A 428 -17.91 60.20 -13.74
C PRO A 428 -17.86 58.70 -13.46
N TYR A 429 -16.66 58.11 -13.50
CA TYR A 429 -16.49 56.73 -13.13
C TYR A 429 -16.76 56.53 -11.63
N LYS A 430 -17.52 55.50 -11.34
CA LYS A 430 -17.84 55.16 -9.96
C LYS A 430 -16.71 54.43 -9.31
N GLU A 431 -16.45 54.65 -8.04
CA GLU A 431 -15.54 53.84 -7.23
C GLU A 431 -15.95 52.35 -7.20
N PRO A 432 -15.01 51.44 -6.93
CA PRO A 432 -15.35 50.04 -6.79
C PRO A 432 -16.45 49.81 -5.78
N SER A 433 -17.46 49.04 -6.18
CA SER A 433 -18.66 48.84 -5.36
C SER A 433 -18.38 47.96 -4.15
N GLN A 434 -18.68 48.51 -2.95
CA GLN A 434 -18.57 47.72 -1.69
C GLN A 434 -19.55 46.53 -1.72
N VAL A 435 -20.71 46.67 -2.36
CA VAL A 435 -21.68 45.58 -2.49
C VAL A 435 -21.12 44.47 -3.37
N LEU A 436 -20.48 44.80 -4.49
CA LEU A 436 -19.82 43.78 -5.35
C LEU A 436 -18.65 43.04 -4.63
N PHE A 437 -17.91 43.79 -3.82
CA PHE A 437 -16.85 43.20 -2.99
C PHE A 437 -17.40 42.20 -1.97
N GLN A 438 -18.49 42.58 -1.26
CA GLN A 438 -19.17 41.69 -0.31
C GLN A 438 -19.79 40.48 -1.02
N LEU A 439 -20.40 40.67 -2.20
CA LEU A 439 -20.92 39.58 -3.01
C LEU A 439 -19.79 38.59 -3.42
N MET A 440 -18.64 39.13 -3.86
CA MET A 440 -17.48 38.32 -4.21
C MET A 440 -17.01 37.47 -3.01
N GLN A 441 -16.89 38.14 -1.84
CA GLN A 441 -16.48 37.43 -0.60
C GLN A 441 -17.45 36.29 -0.26
N SER A 442 -18.77 36.55 -0.37
CA SER A 442 -19.82 35.56 -0.10
C SER A 442 -19.73 34.37 -1.05
N ILE A 443 -19.59 34.63 -2.36
CA ILE A 443 -19.45 33.55 -3.38
C ILE A 443 -18.20 32.72 -3.14
N VAL A 444 -17.08 33.36 -2.86
CA VAL A 444 -15.80 32.69 -2.61
C VAL A 444 -15.90 31.85 -1.33
N GLU A 445 -16.49 32.38 -0.27
CA GLU A 445 -16.68 31.66 1.00
C GLU A 445 -17.60 30.45 0.83
N GLU A 446 -18.68 30.59 0.06
CA GLU A 446 -19.54 29.44 -0.26
C GLU A 446 -18.81 28.39 -1.10
N GLY A 447 -18.04 28.83 -2.07
CA GLY A 447 -17.18 27.93 -2.87
C GLY A 447 -16.17 27.18 -2.02
N ARG A 448 -15.47 27.85 -1.12
CA ARG A 448 -14.52 27.24 -0.17
C ARG A 448 -15.21 26.23 0.75
N ARG A 449 -16.38 26.60 1.26
CA ARG A 449 -17.18 25.70 2.11
C ARG A 449 -17.63 24.46 1.35
N PHE A 450 -18.07 24.64 0.10
CA PHE A 450 -18.51 23.55 -0.77
C PHE A 450 -17.35 22.61 -1.10
N ALA A 451 -16.16 23.15 -1.34
CA ALA A 451 -14.94 22.38 -1.61
C ALA A 451 -14.33 21.74 -0.35
N SER A 452 -14.91 21.98 0.82
CA SER A 452 -14.35 21.56 2.14
C SER A 452 -12.94 22.14 2.39
N ILE A 453 -12.65 23.31 1.79
CA ILE A 453 -11.39 24.03 1.99
C ILE A 453 -11.47 24.95 3.22
N ALA A 454 -12.66 25.10 3.81
CA ALA A 454 -12.84 25.97 4.95
C ALA A 454 -11.84 25.61 6.05
N ASP A 455 -10.87 26.46 6.24
CA ASP A 455 -9.89 26.32 7.30
C ASP A 455 -10.60 26.27 8.64
N LEU A 456 -10.49 25.15 9.31
CA LEU A 456 -10.72 25.11 10.74
C LEU A 456 -9.71 26.08 11.33
N LYS A 457 -10.16 27.28 11.62
CA LYS A 457 -9.32 28.18 12.39
C LYS A 457 -9.15 27.61 13.79
N ILE A 458 -8.13 26.77 13.90
CA ILE A 458 -7.69 26.21 15.19
C ILE A 458 -7.52 27.35 16.19
N SER A 459 -7.17 28.54 15.72
CA SER A 459 -7.09 29.77 16.51
C SER A 459 -8.43 30.19 17.14
N ASP A 460 -9.56 29.81 16.53
CA ASP A 460 -10.89 30.14 17.05
C ASP A 460 -11.39 29.15 18.09
N MET A 461 -10.65 28.04 18.27
CA MET A 461 -10.92 27.03 19.29
C MET A 461 -10.24 27.47 20.59
N SER A 462 -10.97 27.50 21.67
CA SER A 462 -10.40 27.84 22.97
C SER A 462 -9.35 26.79 23.36
N SER A 463 -8.26 27.23 23.93
CA SER A 463 -7.20 26.34 24.46
C SER A 463 -7.70 25.35 25.54
N GLN A 464 -8.94 25.54 25.98
CA GLN A 464 -9.59 24.70 26.98
C GLN A 464 -10.61 23.71 26.37
N SER A 465 -10.72 23.63 25.03
CA SER A 465 -11.65 22.68 24.41
C SER A 465 -11.21 21.24 24.69
N PRO A 466 -12.09 20.35 25.16
CA PRO A 466 -11.73 18.96 25.36
C PRO A 466 -11.25 18.32 24.06
N VAL A 467 -10.20 17.50 24.16
CA VAL A 467 -9.58 16.82 23.00
C VAL A 467 -10.63 16.06 22.17
N GLY A 468 -11.58 15.42 22.83
CA GLY A 468 -12.67 14.68 22.17
C GLY A 468 -13.58 15.59 21.32
N THR A 469 -13.85 16.80 21.77
CA THR A 469 -14.66 17.77 20.99
C THR A 469 -13.90 18.24 19.75
N THR A 470 -12.61 18.52 19.90
CA THR A 470 -11.73 18.89 18.79
C THR A 470 -11.67 17.77 17.74
N LEU A 471 -11.49 16.53 18.17
CA LEU A 471 -11.45 15.36 17.29
C LEU A 471 -12.79 15.16 16.57
N ALA A 472 -13.92 15.32 17.25
CA ALA A 472 -15.25 15.18 16.65
C ALA A 472 -15.53 16.25 15.59
N ILE A 473 -15.07 17.48 15.80
CA ILE A 473 -15.18 18.57 14.83
C ILE A 473 -14.31 18.28 13.60
N LEU A 474 -13.05 17.87 13.83
CA LEU A 474 -12.13 17.46 12.76
C LEU A 474 -12.72 16.32 11.92
N GLU A 475 -13.20 15.27 12.57
CA GLU A 475 -13.84 14.14 11.90
C GLU A 475 -15.03 14.56 11.03
N ARG A 476 -15.88 15.42 11.54
CA ARG A 476 -17.05 15.93 10.81
C ARG A 476 -16.64 16.76 9.56
N THR A 477 -15.60 17.56 9.67
CA THR A 477 -15.11 18.38 8.57
C THR A 477 -14.48 17.54 7.46
N LEU A 478 -13.78 16.46 7.84
CA LEU A 478 -13.07 15.60 6.90
C LEU A 478 -13.97 14.58 6.18
N LYS A 479 -15.26 14.46 6.54
CA LYS A 479 -16.16 13.44 5.98
C LYS A 479 -16.29 13.45 4.45
N VAL A 480 -16.35 14.62 3.83
CA VAL A 480 -16.48 14.72 2.37
C VAL A 480 -15.19 14.25 1.70
N MET A 481 -14.05 14.70 2.23
CA MET A 481 -12.74 14.31 1.73
C MET A 481 -12.52 12.80 1.92
N SER A 482 -12.91 12.23 3.07
CA SER A 482 -12.76 10.79 3.34
C SER A 482 -13.58 9.93 2.38
N ALA A 483 -14.71 10.42 1.88
CA ALA A 483 -15.50 9.71 0.86
C ALA A 483 -14.76 9.65 -0.49
N VAL A 484 -14.07 10.72 -0.88
CA VAL A 484 -13.21 10.74 -2.09
C VAL A 484 -12.00 9.82 -1.88
N GLN A 485 -11.34 9.95 -0.73
CA GLN A 485 -10.20 9.10 -0.36
C GLN A 485 -10.56 7.61 -0.35
N SER A 486 -11.78 7.26 0.07
CA SER A 486 -12.28 5.89 0.05
C SER A 486 -12.35 5.32 -1.38
N ARG A 487 -12.72 6.16 -2.37
CA ARG A 487 -12.73 5.74 -3.78
C ARG A 487 -11.31 5.61 -4.31
N VAL A 488 -10.42 6.54 -3.96
CA VAL A 488 -8.99 6.44 -4.31
C VAL A 488 -8.39 5.15 -3.73
N TYR A 489 -8.68 4.84 -2.46
CA TYR A 489 -8.26 3.60 -1.80
C TYR A 489 -8.76 2.36 -2.56
N ALA A 490 -10.05 2.35 -2.94
CA ALA A 490 -10.65 1.22 -3.67
C ALA A 490 -9.97 1.03 -5.05
N ALA A 491 -9.70 2.11 -5.76
CA ALA A 491 -9.01 2.08 -7.04
C ALA A 491 -7.54 1.65 -6.88
N MET A 492 -6.83 2.16 -5.87
CA MET A 492 -5.45 1.73 -5.55
C MET A 492 -5.39 0.24 -5.20
N LYS A 493 -6.42 -0.28 -4.52
CA LYS A 493 -6.50 -1.71 -4.23
C LYS A 493 -6.53 -2.52 -5.53
N GLN A 494 -7.35 -2.12 -6.49
CA GLN A 494 -7.40 -2.76 -7.82
C GLN A 494 -6.05 -2.63 -8.54
N GLU A 495 -5.44 -1.46 -8.51
CA GLU A 495 -4.12 -1.21 -9.11
C GLU A 495 -3.07 -2.17 -8.53
N PHE A 496 -2.99 -2.26 -7.21
CA PHE A 496 -2.00 -3.12 -6.55
C PHE A 496 -2.28 -4.61 -6.78
N GLN A 497 -3.53 -5.01 -6.92
CA GLN A 497 -3.89 -6.38 -7.30
C GLN A 497 -3.44 -6.72 -8.72
N LEU A 498 -3.55 -5.77 -9.66
CA LEU A 498 -3.05 -5.94 -11.03
C LEU A 498 -1.51 -5.99 -11.05
N LEU A 499 -0.84 -5.07 -10.33
CA LEU A 499 0.61 -5.05 -10.19
C LEU A 499 1.12 -6.36 -9.56
N ALA A 500 0.45 -6.84 -8.52
CA ALA A 500 0.83 -8.07 -7.84
C ALA A 500 0.81 -9.30 -8.75
N ARG A 501 -0.17 -9.38 -9.66
CA ARG A 501 -0.22 -10.48 -10.65
C ARG A 501 1.03 -10.45 -11.54
N ILE A 502 1.39 -9.27 -12.03
CA ILE A 502 2.55 -9.10 -12.91
C ILE A 502 3.86 -9.39 -12.14
N ILE A 503 3.98 -8.85 -10.92
CA ILE A 503 5.17 -9.04 -10.08
C ILE A 503 5.31 -10.51 -9.67
N LYS A 504 4.18 -11.19 -9.38
CA LYS A 504 4.15 -12.63 -9.08
C LYS A 504 4.75 -13.44 -10.23
N ASP A 505 4.38 -13.13 -11.47
CA ASP A 505 4.88 -13.83 -12.66
C ASP A 505 6.40 -13.64 -12.84
N ASP A 506 6.92 -12.47 -12.44
CA ASP A 506 8.35 -12.12 -12.46
C ASP A 506 9.13 -12.63 -11.22
N THR A 507 8.44 -13.10 -10.19
CA THR A 507 9.04 -13.52 -8.92
C THR A 507 9.45 -15.00 -8.99
N PRO A 508 10.68 -15.36 -8.58
CA PRO A 508 11.14 -16.76 -8.65
C PRO A 508 10.43 -17.65 -7.63
N ASP A 509 10.34 -18.95 -7.95
CA ASP A 509 9.79 -19.97 -7.05
C ASP A 509 10.71 -20.22 -5.85
N SER A 510 12.03 -20.10 -6.05
CA SER A 510 13.01 -20.27 -4.99
C SER A 510 14.29 -19.47 -5.32
N TYR A 511 15.01 -19.09 -4.30
CA TYR A 511 16.31 -18.42 -4.46
C TYR A 511 17.42 -19.45 -4.38
N SER A 512 18.33 -19.43 -5.34
CA SER A 512 19.52 -20.31 -5.39
C SER A 512 20.61 -19.93 -4.36
N TYR A 513 20.47 -18.77 -3.73
CA TYR A 513 21.37 -18.26 -2.70
C TYR A 513 20.55 -17.49 -1.65
N GLU A 514 21.11 -17.29 -0.47
CA GLU A 514 20.49 -16.40 0.52
C GLU A 514 20.57 -14.96 0.02
N PRO A 515 19.46 -14.26 -0.17
CA PRO A 515 19.50 -12.85 -0.55
C PRO A 515 20.29 -12.02 0.45
N SER A 516 20.92 -10.97 -0.03
CA SER A 516 21.63 -10.04 0.83
C SER A 516 20.67 -9.41 1.84
N LYS A 517 21.20 -9.05 3.01
CA LYS A 517 20.39 -8.45 4.08
C LYS A 517 19.69 -7.16 3.59
N GLY A 518 18.39 -7.18 3.59
CA GLY A 518 17.55 -6.08 3.11
C GLY A 518 16.94 -6.29 1.73
N GLU A 519 17.36 -7.32 0.99
CA GLU A 519 16.71 -7.69 -0.27
C GLU A 519 15.37 -8.39 -0.01
N PRO A 520 14.34 -8.12 -0.84
CA PRO A 520 13.07 -8.83 -0.72
C PRO A 520 13.26 -10.35 -0.96
N GLN A 521 12.56 -11.15 -0.18
CA GLN A 521 12.68 -12.61 -0.20
C GLN A 521 11.33 -13.29 -0.53
N ALA A 522 10.41 -12.59 -1.15
CA ALA A 522 9.11 -13.14 -1.53
C ALA A 522 9.27 -14.21 -2.61
N LYS A 523 8.56 -15.30 -2.47
CA LYS A 523 8.44 -16.37 -3.46
C LYS A 523 7.09 -16.26 -4.19
N ARG A 524 7.01 -16.87 -5.38
CA ARG A 524 5.78 -16.85 -6.17
C ARG A 524 4.58 -17.38 -5.38
N GLU A 525 4.74 -18.43 -4.60
CA GLU A 525 3.69 -19.04 -3.77
C GLU A 525 3.18 -18.11 -2.65
N ASP A 526 4.01 -17.22 -2.14
CA ASP A 526 3.64 -16.30 -1.05
C ASP A 526 2.48 -15.39 -1.45
N TYR A 527 2.38 -15.05 -2.75
CA TYR A 527 1.33 -14.18 -3.29
C TYR A 527 -0.07 -14.81 -3.22
N ASP A 528 -0.17 -16.14 -3.18
CA ASP A 528 -1.45 -16.85 -3.09
C ASP A 528 -2.01 -16.89 -1.66
N MET A 529 -1.17 -16.64 -0.67
CA MET A 529 -1.52 -16.68 0.75
C MET A 529 -2.03 -15.34 1.29
N VAL A 530 -1.92 -14.26 0.50
CA VAL A 530 -2.19 -12.89 0.97
C VAL A 530 -3.06 -12.10 0.01
N GLU A 531 -3.86 -11.19 0.58
CA GLU A 531 -4.57 -10.15 -0.16
C GLU A 531 -3.78 -8.84 -0.05
N ILE A 532 -3.54 -8.20 -1.18
CA ILE A 532 -2.79 -6.95 -1.24
C ILE A 532 -3.77 -5.77 -1.13
N VAL A 533 -3.45 -4.84 -0.23
CA VAL A 533 -4.28 -3.66 0.04
C VAL A 533 -3.39 -2.41 0.18
N PRO A 534 -3.89 -1.22 -0.14
CA PRO A 534 -3.16 0.01 0.15
C PRO A 534 -3.03 0.25 1.66
N VAL A 535 -1.97 0.92 2.06
CA VAL A 535 -1.77 1.38 3.45
C VAL A 535 -2.84 2.43 3.82
N ALA A 536 -3.12 3.35 2.89
CA ALA A 536 -4.10 4.44 3.06
C ALA A 536 -5.53 3.89 3.19
N ASN A 537 -5.99 3.68 4.41
CA ASN A 537 -7.37 3.28 4.68
C ASN A 537 -8.14 4.49 5.21
N PRO A 538 -9.09 5.06 4.44
CA PRO A 538 -9.83 6.25 4.87
C PRO A 538 -10.76 5.99 6.07
N ASN A 539 -11.02 4.73 6.38
CA ASN A 539 -11.78 4.34 7.58
C ASN A 539 -10.87 4.16 8.80
N SER A 540 -9.56 4.25 8.62
CA SER A 540 -8.63 4.24 9.74
C SER A 540 -8.60 5.61 10.42
N SER A 541 -8.44 5.61 11.74
CA SER A 541 -8.27 6.84 12.50
C SER A 541 -7.04 7.63 12.01
N THR A 542 -7.11 8.94 12.07
CA THR A 542 -5.95 9.80 11.77
C THR A 542 -4.79 9.45 12.71
N MET A 543 -3.57 9.82 12.32
CA MET A 543 -2.38 9.59 13.17
C MET A 543 -2.60 10.14 14.58
N ALA A 544 -3.16 11.35 14.71
CA ALA A 544 -3.47 11.95 16.00
C ALA A 544 -4.49 11.11 16.80
N GLN A 545 -5.53 10.62 16.14
CA GLN A 545 -6.52 9.73 16.76
C GLN A 545 -5.90 8.40 17.20
N LYS A 546 -5.05 7.80 16.36
CA LYS A 546 -4.34 6.55 16.68
C LYS A 546 -3.44 6.73 17.90
N VAL A 547 -2.68 7.83 17.98
CA VAL A 547 -1.82 8.14 19.13
C VAL A 547 -2.67 8.24 20.41
N VAL A 548 -3.82 8.95 20.37
CA VAL A 548 -4.74 9.06 21.51
C VAL A 548 -5.34 7.69 21.88
N GLN A 549 -5.69 6.88 20.88
CA GLN A 549 -6.17 5.50 21.11
C GLN A 549 -5.11 4.65 21.79
N TYR A 550 -3.87 4.66 21.29
CA TYR A 550 -2.76 3.91 21.89
C TYR A 550 -2.44 4.42 23.31
N GLN A 551 -2.46 5.74 23.55
CA GLN A 551 -2.30 6.30 24.89
C GLN A 551 -3.39 5.79 25.83
N THR A 552 -4.63 5.72 25.36
CA THR A 552 -5.75 5.19 26.15
C THR A 552 -5.58 3.70 26.44
N VAL A 553 -5.16 2.91 25.43
CA VAL A 553 -4.88 1.48 25.58
C VAL A 553 -3.72 1.27 26.55
N MET A 554 -2.65 2.08 26.49
CA MET A 554 -1.53 2.03 27.42
C MET A 554 -1.95 2.33 28.86
N GLN A 555 -2.86 3.28 29.05
CA GLN A 555 -3.42 3.57 30.39
C GLN A 555 -4.24 2.39 30.92
N LEU A 556 -4.99 1.70 30.06
CA LEU A 556 -5.74 0.50 30.42
C LEU A 556 -4.77 -0.66 30.72
N ALA A 557 -3.76 -0.83 29.91
CA ALA A 557 -2.73 -1.87 30.06
C ALA A 557 -1.92 -1.68 31.35
N ALA A 558 -1.63 -0.44 31.72
CA ALA A 558 -0.97 -0.13 33.00
C ALA A 558 -1.80 -0.58 34.21
N SER A 559 -3.13 -0.64 34.12
CA SER A 559 -4.02 -1.11 35.19
C SER A 559 -4.14 -2.63 35.25
N ALA A 560 -3.85 -3.35 34.15
CA ALA A 560 -3.97 -4.81 34.09
C ALA A 560 -2.94 -5.36 33.06
N PRO A 561 -1.64 -5.31 33.38
CA PRO A 561 -0.59 -5.65 32.40
C PRO A 561 -0.63 -7.11 31.95
N GLU A 562 -1.20 -7.99 32.74
CA GLU A 562 -1.33 -9.43 32.45
C GLU A 562 -2.26 -9.76 31.27
N LEU A 563 -3.08 -8.79 30.84
CA LEU A 563 -4.03 -8.99 29.75
C LEU A 563 -3.49 -8.51 28.40
N TYR A 564 -2.35 -7.84 28.38
CA TYR A 564 -1.82 -7.17 27.19
C TYR A 564 -0.39 -7.63 26.89
N ASP A 565 -0.11 -7.81 25.59
CA ASP A 565 1.27 -7.90 25.13
C ASP A 565 1.84 -6.49 25.07
N MET A 566 2.62 -6.13 26.06
CA MET A 566 3.20 -4.79 26.21
C MET A 566 4.25 -4.51 25.13
N ALA A 567 5.01 -5.51 24.71
CA ALA A 567 6.04 -5.37 23.69
C ALA A 567 5.39 -5.03 22.33
N GLU A 568 4.39 -5.81 21.95
CA GLU A 568 3.64 -5.61 20.71
C GLU A 568 2.90 -4.25 20.71
N LEU A 569 2.30 -3.88 21.85
CA LEU A 569 1.61 -2.59 22.00
C LEU A 569 2.58 -1.40 21.81
N HIS A 570 3.77 -1.49 22.38
CA HIS A 570 4.80 -0.46 22.22
C HIS A 570 5.31 -0.41 20.76
N LYS A 571 5.51 -1.58 20.13
CA LYS A 571 5.91 -1.67 18.72
C LYS A 571 4.90 -0.95 17.80
N GLN A 572 3.62 -1.27 17.96
CA GLN A 572 2.54 -0.68 17.17
C GLN A 572 2.44 0.83 17.38
N MET A 573 2.67 1.30 18.61
CA MET A 573 2.69 2.73 18.92
C MET A 573 3.87 3.44 18.24
N LEU A 574 5.07 2.87 18.32
CA LEU A 574 6.28 3.43 17.71
C LEU A 574 6.16 3.45 16.17
N ASP A 575 5.64 2.37 15.56
CA ASP A 575 5.32 2.31 14.13
C ASP A 575 4.35 3.42 13.73
N THR A 576 3.31 3.63 14.51
CA THR A 576 2.30 4.67 14.25
C THR A 576 2.90 6.07 14.30
N ILE A 577 3.86 6.30 15.19
CA ILE A 577 4.56 7.60 15.32
C ILE A 577 5.60 7.78 14.19
N GLY A 578 5.95 6.70 13.48
CA GLY A 578 6.89 6.74 12.36
C GLY A 578 8.35 6.53 12.77
N VAL A 579 8.59 5.84 13.88
CA VAL A 579 9.95 5.50 14.32
C VAL A 579 10.46 4.34 13.46
N GLU A 580 11.59 4.53 12.83
CA GLU A 580 12.22 3.49 11.99
C GLU A 580 12.91 2.42 12.85
N ASN A 581 12.94 1.19 12.34
CA ASN A 581 13.63 0.04 12.96
C ASN A 581 13.11 -0.28 14.38
N VAL A 582 11.79 -0.31 14.55
CA VAL A 582 11.14 -0.59 15.84
C VAL A 582 11.59 -1.93 16.42
N ASP A 583 11.84 -2.94 15.58
CA ASP A 583 12.31 -4.27 16.00
C ASP A 583 13.70 -4.25 16.65
N LYS A 584 14.53 -3.26 16.30
CA LYS A 584 15.82 -3.08 16.99
C LYS A 584 15.69 -2.41 18.35
N LEU A 585 14.62 -1.62 18.54
CA LEU A 585 14.34 -0.96 19.81
C LEU A 585 13.67 -1.92 20.80
N ILE A 586 12.74 -2.73 20.29
CA ILE A 586 12.01 -3.72 21.09
C ILE A 586 12.19 -5.08 20.38
N PRO A 587 13.29 -5.81 20.69
CA PRO A 587 13.49 -7.16 20.11
C PRO A 587 12.36 -8.10 20.52
N SER A 588 11.88 -8.91 19.59
CA SER A 588 10.90 -9.96 19.90
C SER A 588 11.58 -11.10 20.68
N GLU A 589 10.83 -11.76 21.53
CA GLU A 589 11.33 -12.94 22.27
C GLU A 589 11.79 -14.07 21.33
N ASP A 590 11.26 -14.11 20.12
CA ASP A 590 11.61 -15.10 19.08
C ASP A 590 12.98 -14.83 18.43
N GLU A 591 13.59 -13.68 18.66
CA GLU A 591 14.92 -13.34 18.11
C GLU A 591 16.09 -13.83 18.96
N VAL A 592 15.83 -14.47 20.09
CA VAL A 592 16.89 -15.07 20.91
C VAL A 592 17.44 -16.28 20.13
N LYS A 593 18.65 -16.18 19.67
CA LYS A 593 19.32 -17.24 18.88
C LYS A 593 19.94 -18.28 19.82
N PRO A 594 19.97 -19.55 19.44
CA PRO A 594 20.64 -20.57 20.24
C PRO A 594 22.13 -20.25 20.39
N MET A 595 22.62 -20.39 21.57
CA MET A 595 24.02 -20.10 21.93
C MET A 595 24.64 -21.30 22.64
N ASP A 596 25.97 -21.34 22.71
CA ASP A 596 26.68 -22.30 23.53
C ASP A 596 26.56 -21.91 25.02
N PRO A 597 26.69 -22.86 25.97
CA PRO A 597 26.41 -22.58 27.38
C PRO A 597 27.33 -21.54 28.03
N VAL A 598 28.53 -21.33 27.48
CA VAL A 598 29.44 -20.28 27.98
C VAL A 598 28.97 -18.89 27.55
N SER A 599 28.52 -18.78 26.29
CA SER A 599 27.94 -17.56 25.74
C SER A 599 26.62 -17.19 26.43
N GLU A 600 25.79 -18.18 26.78
CA GLU A 600 24.57 -17.98 27.56
C GLU A 600 24.88 -17.44 28.95
N ASN A 601 25.89 -17.98 29.63
CA ASN A 601 26.38 -17.45 30.92
C ASN A 601 26.81 -15.99 30.82
N MET A 602 27.55 -15.63 29.76
CA MET A 602 27.95 -14.23 29.49
C MET A 602 26.75 -13.33 29.21
N ALA A 603 25.78 -13.80 28.46
CA ALA A 603 24.55 -13.06 28.15
C ALA A 603 23.77 -12.76 29.43
N ILE A 604 23.57 -13.75 30.31
CA ILE A 604 22.90 -13.58 31.58
C ILE A 604 23.66 -12.57 32.48
N MET A 605 24.98 -12.68 32.53
CA MET A 605 25.83 -11.76 33.32
C MET A 605 25.80 -10.32 32.75
N THR A 606 25.45 -10.13 31.48
CA THR A 606 25.27 -8.80 30.85
C THR A 606 23.81 -8.35 30.80
N GLY A 607 22.88 -9.11 31.41
CA GLY A 607 21.46 -8.77 31.48
C GLY A 607 20.69 -8.98 30.17
N LYS A 608 21.22 -9.81 29.25
CA LYS A 608 20.55 -10.15 28.00
C LYS A 608 19.64 -11.35 28.18
N PRO A 609 18.49 -11.42 27.53
CA PRO A 609 17.62 -12.59 27.60
C PRO A 609 18.28 -13.81 26.94
N VAL A 610 18.10 -14.97 27.53
CA VAL A 610 18.50 -16.28 26.99
C VAL A 610 17.31 -17.21 27.03
N LYS A 611 17.30 -18.20 26.14
CA LYS A 611 16.23 -19.21 26.03
C LYS A 611 16.83 -20.54 25.65
N ALA A 612 16.38 -21.62 26.29
CA ALA A 612 16.78 -22.98 25.92
C ALA A 612 16.02 -23.46 24.70
N PHE A 613 16.68 -24.27 23.85
CA PHE A 613 16.11 -24.84 22.63
C PHE A 613 16.16 -26.37 22.69
N ILE A 614 15.08 -27.01 22.25
CA ILE A 614 14.82 -28.45 22.39
C ILE A 614 15.97 -29.37 21.89
N TYR A 615 16.75 -28.90 20.89
CA TYR A 615 17.83 -29.69 20.28
C TYR A 615 19.19 -29.48 20.94
N GLN A 616 19.31 -28.66 21.99
CA GLN A 616 20.56 -28.45 22.72
C GLN A 616 20.87 -29.65 23.63
N ASP A 617 22.15 -29.88 23.91
CA ASP A 617 22.60 -30.88 24.93
C ASP A 617 22.32 -30.31 26.32
N HIS A 618 21.14 -30.61 26.83
CA HIS A 618 20.67 -30.04 28.09
C HIS A 618 21.52 -30.49 29.29
N GLU A 619 22.04 -31.71 29.30
CA GLU A 619 22.90 -32.17 30.39
C GLU A 619 24.22 -31.40 30.41
N ALA A 620 24.82 -31.16 29.23
CA ALA A 620 26.03 -30.36 29.16
C ALA A 620 25.80 -28.91 29.54
N HIS A 621 24.69 -28.31 29.13
CA HIS A 621 24.30 -26.92 29.49
C HIS A 621 24.10 -26.77 30.98
N ILE A 622 23.29 -27.64 31.59
CA ILE A 622 23.03 -27.64 33.05
C ILE A 622 24.33 -27.71 33.81
N LYS A 623 25.24 -28.62 33.40
CA LYS A 623 26.53 -28.81 34.06
C LYS A 623 27.40 -27.55 33.98
N VAL A 624 27.47 -26.90 32.81
CA VAL A 624 28.28 -25.68 32.63
C VAL A 624 27.67 -24.51 33.43
N HIS A 625 26.33 -24.36 33.42
CA HIS A 625 25.65 -23.33 34.19
C HIS A 625 25.82 -23.52 35.70
N MET A 626 25.69 -24.75 36.20
CA MET A 626 25.89 -25.06 37.59
C MET A 626 27.33 -24.83 38.03
N ASN A 627 28.32 -25.20 37.19
CA ASN A 627 29.74 -24.93 37.47
C ASN A 627 30.00 -23.42 37.53
N ALA A 628 29.42 -22.64 36.58
CA ALA A 628 29.56 -21.18 36.59
C ALA A 628 28.98 -20.53 37.87
N MET A 629 27.86 -21.03 38.37
CA MET A 629 27.25 -20.58 39.63
C MET A 629 28.09 -20.90 40.85
N GLN A 630 28.96 -21.89 40.78
CA GLN A 630 29.83 -22.33 41.88
C GLN A 630 31.25 -21.78 41.77
N ASP A 631 31.59 -21.18 40.64
CA ASP A 631 32.98 -20.68 40.38
C ASP A 631 33.28 -19.49 41.31
N PRO A 632 34.36 -19.58 42.15
CA PRO A 632 34.71 -18.48 43.05
C PRO A 632 35.06 -17.17 42.38
N LEU A 633 35.53 -17.20 41.12
CA LEU A 633 35.83 -15.99 40.35
C LEU A 633 34.54 -15.27 39.95
N ILE A 634 33.55 -16.04 39.48
CA ILE A 634 32.24 -15.52 39.08
C ILE A 634 31.49 -14.96 40.30
N LEU A 635 31.49 -15.72 41.42
CA LEU A 635 30.89 -15.30 42.67
C LEU A 635 31.48 -13.96 43.17
N LYS A 636 32.80 -13.80 43.09
CA LYS A 636 33.48 -12.56 43.48
C LYS A 636 33.11 -11.36 42.58
N VAL A 637 32.85 -11.59 41.33
CA VAL A 637 32.36 -10.54 40.39
C VAL A 637 30.93 -10.16 40.77
N LEU A 638 30.10 -11.15 41.06
CA LEU A 638 28.69 -10.96 41.43
C LEU A 638 28.56 -10.25 42.79
N GLU A 639 29.42 -10.52 43.79
CA GLU A 639 29.37 -9.86 45.12
C GLU A 639 29.45 -8.35 45.03
N ASN A 640 30.08 -7.80 44.02
CA ASN A 640 30.22 -6.37 43.83
C ASN A 640 29.18 -5.75 42.87
N ASN A 641 28.23 -6.56 42.36
CA ASN A 641 27.21 -6.09 41.41
C ASN A 641 25.84 -5.94 42.10
N PRO A 642 25.25 -4.76 42.07
CA PRO A 642 23.90 -4.56 42.68
C PRO A 642 22.79 -5.37 41.99
N GLN A 643 23.00 -5.84 40.79
CA GLN A 643 22.07 -6.68 40.02
C GLN A 643 22.31 -8.20 40.22
N ALA A 644 23.28 -8.61 41.05
CA ALA A 644 23.62 -10.01 41.29
C ALA A 644 22.40 -10.89 41.64
N PRO A 645 21.45 -10.47 42.52
CA PRO A 645 20.27 -11.29 42.78
C PRO A 645 19.42 -11.58 41.56
N GLN A 646 19.27 -10.61 40.67
CA GLN A 646 18.51 -10.75 39.38
C GLN A 646 19.22 -11.69 38.41
N MET A 647 20.55 -11.57 38.29
CA MET A 647 21.37 -12.44 37.44
C MET A 647 21.34 -13.89 37.93
N MET A 648 21.44 -14.09 39.24
CA MET A 648 21.35 -15.43 39.85
C MET A 648 19.96 -16.04 39.63
N ALA A 649 18.91 -15.25 39.77
CA ALA A 649 17.53 -15.68 39.50
C ALA A 649 17.34 -16.05 38.02
N ALA A 650 17.89 -15.26 37.11
CA ALA A 650 17.84 -15.53 35.68
C ALA A 650 18.60 -16.83 35.33
N MET A 651 19.76 -17.02 35.90
CA MET A 651 20.55 -18.25 35.70
C MET A 651 19.76 -19.48 36.21
N GLN A 652 19.14 -19.39 37.39
CA GLN A 652 18.33 -20.46 37.93
C GLN A 652 17.10 -20.76 37.09
N ALA A 653 16.45 -19.74 36.58
CA ALA A 653 15.30 -19.87 35.65
C ALA A 653 15.73 -20.57 34.36
N HIS A 654 16.85 -20.17 33.76
CA HIS A 654 17.40 -20.79 32.55
C HIS A 654 17.81 -22.26 32.76
N ILE A 655 18.44 -22.59 33.89
CA ILE A 655 18.72 -23.98 34.26
C ILE A 655 17.40 -24.79 34.35
N ALA A 656 16.35 -24.20 34.90
CA ALA A 656 15.03 -24.86 35.01
C ALA A 656 14.43 -25.15 33.64
N GLU A 657 14.63 -24.25 32.63
CA GLU A 657 14.24 -24.51 31.23
C GLU A 657 14.94 -25.76 30.67
N HIS A 658 16.28 -25.83 30.83
CA HIS A 658 17.05 -27.00 30.39
C HIS A 658 16.62 -28.29 31.14
N VAL A 659 16.32 -28.22 32.44
CA VAL A 659 15.82 -29.38 33.21
C VAL A 659 14.46 -29.83 32.67
N ALA A 660 13.58 -28.87 32.29
CA ALA A 660 12.27 -29.17 31.71
C ALA A 660 12.39 -29.89 30.37
N PHE A 661 13.30 -29.42 29.49
CA PHE A 661 13.56 -30.09 28.21
C PHE A 661 14.21 -31.47 28.39
N LEU A 662 15.15 -31.59 29.34
CA LEU A 662 15.79 -32.90 29.67
C LEU A 662 14.71 -33.89 30.17
N TYR A 663 13.80 -33.44 31.02
CA TYR A 663 12.68 -34.27 31.51
C TYR A 663 11.78 -34.69 30.35
N ARG A 664 11.48 -33.79 29.43
CA ARG A 664 10.73 -34.08 28.20
C ARG A 664 11.42 -35.18 27.36
N ILE A 665 12.73 -35.03 27.08
CA ILE A 665 13.52 -36.01 26.31
C ILE A 665 13.45 -37.37 26.97
N LYS A 666 13.61 -37.46 28.31
CA LYS A 666 13.51 -38.70 29.06
C LYS A 666 12.13 -39.36 28.96
N LEU A 667 11.08 -38.57 28.95
CA LEU A 667 9.72 -39.04 28.70
C LEU A 667 9.55 -39.58 27.25
N GLU A 668 10.08 -38.87 26.26
CA GLU A 668 10.07 -39.34 24.88
C GLU A 668 10.82 -40.64 24.69
N GLU A 669 11.96 -40.83 25.37
CA GLU A 669 12.73 -42.07 25.39
C GLU A 669 11.92 -43.23 26.00
N GLN A 670 11.18 -43.00 27.07
CA GLN A 670 10.31 -44.01 27.68
C GLN A 670 9.07 -44.35 26.86
N LEU A 671 8.51 -43.34 26.20
CA LEU A 671 7.35 -43.51 25.29
C LEU A 671 7.73 -44.21 23.99
N GLY A 672 8.98 -44.07 23.55
CA GLY A 672 9.47 -44.57 22.23
C GLY A 672 8.93 -43.76 21.03
N VAL A 673 8.26 -42.61 21.26
CA VAL A 673 7.74 -41.71 20.23
C VAL A 673 8.00 -40.29 20.67
N PRO A 674 8.32 -39.37 19.73
CA PRO A 674 8.48 -37.95 20.07
C PRO A 674 7.16 -37.33 20.47
N LEU A 675 7.21 -36.46 21.46
CA LEU A 675 6.05 -35.64 21.85
C LEU A 675 5.84 -34.52 20.84
N PRO A 676 4.58 -34.15 20.53
CA PRO A 676 4.30 -33.04 19.61
C PRO A 676 4.93 -31.73 20.08
N PRO A 677 5.27 -30.81 19.16
CA PRO A 677 5.78 -29.48 19.53
C PRO A 677 4.87 -28.78 20.56
N VAL A 678 5.45 -27.98 21.43
CA VAL A 678 4.73 -27.33 22.54
C VAL A 678 3.59 -26.43 22.02
N ASP A 679 3.73 -25.89 20.82
CA ASP A 679 2.79 -24.93 20.21
C ASP A 679 1.81 -25.59 19.22
N GLU A 680 1.83 -26.91 19.06
CA GLU A 680 0.96 -27.60 18.11
C GLU A 680 -0.42 -27.91 18.73
N GLU A 681 -1.49 -27.50 18.07
CA GLU A 681 -2.87 -27.84 18.45
C GLU A 681 -3.19 -29.29 18.12
N LEU A 682 -3.36 -30.11 19.13
CA LEU A 682 -3.70 -31.53 18.96
C LEU A 682 -5.20 -31.75 18.80
N PRO A 683 -5.63 -32.71 17.95
CA PRO A 683 -7.02 -33.17 17.98
C PRO A 683 -7.37 -33.76 19.36
N LYS A 684 -8.60 -33.51 19.82
CA LYS A 684 -9.07 -33.89 21.18
C LYS A 684 -8.85 -35.35 21.55
N ASP A 685 -9.08 -36.25 20.60
CA ASP A 685 -8.95 -37.69 20.83
C ASP A 685 -7.46 -38.10 20.99
N VAL A 686 -6.59 -37.44 20.26
CA VAL A 686 -5.14 -37.63 20.32
C VAL A 686 -4.60 -37.08 21.63
N GLU A 687 -5.05 -35.89 22.04
CA GLU A 687 -4.64 -35.23 23.30
C GLU A 687 -4.96 -36.13 24.50
N VAL A 688 -6.17 -36.70 24.57
CA VAL A 688 -6.60 -37.56 25.69
C VAL A 688 -5.79 -38.87 25.77
N GLN A 689 -5.48 -39.46 24.61
CA GLN A 689 -4.68 -40.68 24.55
C GLN A 689 -3.25 -40.41 24.93
N LEU A 690 -2.68 -39.33 24.40
CA LEU A 690 -1.31 -38.89 24.68
C LEU A 690 -1.13 -38.58 26.17
N SER A 691 -2.09 -37.86 26.78
CA SER A 691 -2.05 -37.50 28.22
C SER A 691 -2.03 -38.72 29.11
N ARG A 692 -2.74 -39.80 28.75
CA ARG A 692 -2.71 -41.04 29.52
C ARG A 692 -1.38 -41.76 29.38
N LEU A 693 -0.82 -41.84 28.16
CA LEU A 693 0.46 -42.46 27.91
C LEU A 693 1.60 -41.72 28.65
N VAL A 694 1.58 -40.39 28.57
CA VAL A 694 2.56 -39.52 29.27
C VAL A 694 2.43 -39.68 30.79
N ALA A 695 1.24 -39.84 31.33
CA ALA A 695 1.01 -40.05 32.76
C ALA A 695 1.64 -41.36 33.22
N ASP A 696 1.43 -42.46 32.51
CA ASP A 696 2.01 -43.75 32.80
C ASP A 696 3.53 -43.74 32.71
N ALA A 697 4.10 -43.09 31.65
CA ALA A 697 5.53 -42.93 31.45
C ALA A 697 6.17 -42.07 32.56
N SER A 698 5.52 -41.01 32.99
CA SER A 698 6.02 -40.13 34.05
C SER A 698 6.06 -40.83 35.41
N GLU A 699 5.11 -41.76 35.68
CA GLU A 699 5.13 -42.55 36.88
C GLU A 699 6.28 -43.54 36.90
N GLN A 700 6.58 -44.16 35.77
CA GLN A 700 7.74 -45.05 35.62
C GLN A 700 9.07 -44.27 35.76
N LEU A 701 9.19 -43.10 35.13
CA LEU A 701 10.37 -42.25 35.25
C LEU A 701 10.59 -41.78 36.68
N LEU A 702 9.51 -41.43 37.40
CA LEU A 702 9.61 -41.08 38.83
C LEU A 702 10.14 -42.21 39.66
N GLN A 703 9.65 -43.45 39.45
CA GLN A 703 10.12 -44.63 40.17
C GLN A 703 11.60 -44.92 39.88
N GLN A 704 12.01 -44.78 38.63
CA GLN A 704 13.45 -44.96 38.27
C GLN A 704 14.30 -43.87 38.92
N SER A 705 13.95 -42.63 38.84
CA SER A 705 14.69 -41.51 39.46
C SER A 705 14.78 -41.63 40.98
N GLN A 706 13.70 -42.09 41.62
CA GLN A 706 13.71 -42.39 43.07
C GLN A 706 14.65 -43.50 43.42
N THR A 707 14.70 -44.55 42.60
CA THR A 707 15.61 -45.72 42.82
C THR A 707 17.08 -45.30 42.61
N GLU A 708 17.36 -44.51 41.58
CA GLU A 708 18.69 -43.94 41.31
C GLU A 708 19.15 -43.03 42.44
N ALA A 709 18.28 -42.14 42.91
CA ALA A 709 18.60 -41.24 44.03
C ALA A 709 18.85 -42.00 45.33
N GLN A 710 18.11 -43.09 45.60
CA GLN A 710 18.35 -43.96 46.75
C GLN A 710 19.65 -44.69 46.68
N GLN A 711 20.05 -45.17 45.46
CA GLN A 711 21.33 -45.83 45.23
C GLN A 711 22.48 -44.83 45.38
N GLU A 712 22.37 -43.63 44.90
CA GLU A 712 23.36 -42.56 45.05
C GLU A 712 23.52 -42.15 46.52
N GLN A 713 22.41 -42.03 47.27
CA GLN A 713 22.45 -41.71 48.71
C GLN A 713 23.12 -42.87 49.52
N ALA A 714 22.86 -44.10 49.16
CA ALA A 714 23.49 -45.26 49.81
C ALA A 714 25.02 -45.34 49.53
N ALA A 715 25.42 -44.92 48.31
CA ALA A 715 26.87 -44.90 47.96
C ALA A 715 27.59 -43.68 48.63
N GLN A 716 26.91 -42.57 48.85
CA GLN A 716 27.48 -41.38 49.53
C GLN A 716 27.54 -41.52 51.01
N GLN A 717 26.62 -42.30 51.67
CA GLN A 717 26.64 -42.58 53.11
C GLN A 717 27.84 -43.49 53.53
N ALA A 718 28.50 -44.10 52.57
CA ALA A 718 29.68 -44.95 52.83
C ALA A 718 30.98 -44.15 52.86
N GLN A 719 30.99 -42.85 52.63
CA GLN A 719 32.25 -42.06 52.62
C GLN A 719 32.13 -40.73 53.37
N ASP A 720 32.89 -40.60 54.49
CA ASP A 720 33.43 -39.40 55.14
C ASP A 720 32.51 -38.44 55.92
N PRO A 721 32.80 -38.07 57.21
CA PRO A 721 32.02 -37.19 58.06
C PRO A 721 31.95 -35.70 57.64
N ILE A 722 32.87 -35.24 56.83
CA ILE A 722 32.86 -33.87 56.28
C ILE A 722 31.71 -33.68 55.30
N VAL A 723 31.37 -34.73 54.59
CA VAL A 723 30.29 -34.76 53.63
C VAL A 723 28.89 -34.64 54.26
N GLN A 724 28.77 -35.11 55.54
CA GLN A 724 27.53 -34.98 56.29
C GLN A 724 27.18 -33.53 56.63
N MET A 725 28.20 -32.69 56.90
CA MET A 725 27.95 -31.26 57.16
C MET A 725 27.61 -30.50 55.85
N GLN A 726 28.23 -30.86 54.77
CA GLN A 726 27.87 -30.30 53.44
C GLN A 726 26.47 -30.79 52.96
N GLN A 727 26.14 -32.07 53.31
CA GLN A 727 24.78 -32.61 53.00
C GLN A 727 23.66 -31.87 53.77
N ALA A 728 23.91 -31.47 55.00
CA ALA A 728 22.95 -30.70 55.82
C ALA A 728 22.73 -29.29 55.21
N GLU A 729 23.80 -28.70 54.69
CA GLU A 729 23.74 -27.41 54.00
C GLU A 729 23.08 -27.53 52.60
N LEU A 730 23.34 -28.63 51.91
CA LEU A 730 22.70 -28.98 50.63
C LEU A 730 21.22 -29.34 50.80
N GLN A 731 20.85 -30.02 51.91
CA GLN A 731 19.46 -30.31 52.24
C GLN A 731 18.66 -29.04 52.54
N LEU A 732 19.27 -28.05 53.19
CA LEU A 732 18.68 -26.74 53.42
C LEU A 732 18.51 -25.97 52.09
N LYS A 733 19.51 -26.00 51.21
CA LYS A 733 19.43 -25.43 49.86
C LYS A 733 18.43 -26.18 48.96
N GLN A 734 18.35 -27.52 49.09
CA GLN A 734 17.36 -28.33 48.35
C GLN A 734 15.94 -28.07 48.83
N ALA A 735 15.76 -27.83 50.15
CA ALA A 735 14.45 -27.46 50.69
C ALA A 735 14.02 -26.06 50.18
N GLU A 736 14.97 -25.15 50.02
CA GLU A 736 14.72 -23.82 49.38
C GLU A 736 14.48 -23.95 47.85
N LEU A 737 15.26 -24.81 47.19
CA LEU A 737 15.08 -25.11 45.77
C LEU A 737 13.78 -25.88 45.49
N GLN A 738 13.39 -26.84 46.37
CA GLN A 738 12.12 -27.56 46.30
C GLN A 738 10.95 -26.58 46.52
N ARG A 739 11.12 -25.60 47.38
CA ARG A 739 10.13 -24.56 47.64
C ARG A 739 10.04 -23.59 46.43
N LYS A 740 11.14 -23.29 45.76
CA LYS A 740 11.18 -22.55 44.50
C LYS A 740 10.68 -23.41 43.35
N ALA A 741 11.16 -24.66 43.22
CA ALA A 741 10.72 -25.61 42.21
C ALA A 741 9.20 -25.90 42.30
N ALA A 742 8.65 -25.95 43.53
CA ALA A 742 7.22 -26.08 43.77
C ALA A 742 6.49 -24.81 43.27
N LYS A 743 7.12 -23.65 43.38
CA LYS A 743 6.60 -22.39 42.86
C LYS A 743 6.73 -22.33 41.35
N ASP A 744 7.82 -22.82 40.79
CA ASP A 744 8.10 -22.89 39.36
C ASP A 744 7.31 -24.05 38.72
N GLN A 745 7.11 -25.20 39.39
CA GLN A 745 6.16 -26.26 38.99
C GLN A 745 4.72 -25.73 39.01
N ALA A 746 4.37 -24.88 40.00
CA ALA A 746 3.08 -24.21 40.00
C ALA A 746 2.97 -23.24 38.81
N THR A 747 4.11 -22.63 38.40
CA THR A 747 4.11 -21.72 37.22
C THR A 747 4.07 -22.53 35.91
N VAL A 748 4.83 -23.62 35.85
CA VAL A 748 4.79 -24.56 34.71
C VAL A 748 3.44 -25.29 34.63
N GLN A 749 2.88 -25.67 35.79
CA GLN A 749 1.52 -26.22 35.87
C GLN A 749 0.47 -25.16 35.56
N LEU A 750 0.72 -23.90 35.91
CA LEU A 750 -0.13 -22.77 35.51
C LEU A 750 -0.01 -22.49 34.01
N GLU A 751 1.20 -22.62 33.40
CA GLU A 751 1.40 -22.52 31.97
C GLU A 751 0.81 -23.73 31.24
N ALA A 752 1.02 -24.93 31.74
CA ALA A 752 0.39 -26.15 31.20
C ALA A 752 -1.14 -26.09 31.37
N ALA A 753 -1.62 -25.58 32.53
CA ALA A 753 -3.05 -25.34 32.79
C ALA A 753 -3.58 -24.20 31.89
N ARG A 754 -2.72 -23.24 31.53
CA ARG A 754 -3.06 -22.14 30.61
C ARG A 754 -3.15 -22.66 29.14
N ILE A 755 -2.23 -23.55 28.77
CA ILE A 755 -2.27 -24.27 27.50
C ILE A 755 -3.52 -25.18 27.45
N GLN A 756 -3.76 -25.99 28.54
CA GLN A 756 -4.97 -26.80 28.69
C GLN A 756 -6.24 -25.95 28.76
N SER A 757 -6.19 -24.74 29.34
CA SER A 757 -7.36 -23.87 29.40
C SER A 757 -7.62 -23.19 28.04
N GLN A 758 -6.56 -22.91 27.26
CA GLN A 758 -6.72 -22.46 25.89
C GLN A 758 -7.29 -23.56 24.98
N GLU A 759 -6.83 -24.79 25.15
CA GLU A 759 -7.42 -25.97 24.47
C GLU A 759 -8.87 -26.21 24.90
N LYS A 760 -9.14 -26.11 26.20
CA LYS A 760 -10.51 -26.23 26.76
C LYS A 760 -11.40 -25.03 26.33
N GLN A 761 -10.82 -23.83 26.16
CA GLN A 761 -11.57 -22.67 25.68
C GLN A 761 -11.91 -22.80 24.18
N THR A 762 -11.02 -23.43 23.40
CA THR A 762 -11.32 -23.69 21.99
C THR A 762 -12.39 -24.78 21.85
N THR A 763 -12.33 -25.76 22.71
CA THR A 763 -13.34 -26.84 22.78
C THR A 763 -14.66 -26.36 23.38
N ALA A 764 -14.60 -25.50 24.39
CA ALA A 764 -15.77 -24.90 25.02
C ALA A 764 -16.46 -23.87 24.11
N LYS A 765 -15.71 -23.22 23.19
CA LYS A 765 -16.30 -22.32 22.19
C LYS A 765 -17.21 -23.03 21.19
N ILE A 766 -16.86 -24.26 20.84
CA ILE A 766 -17.67 -25.05 19.89
C ILE A 766 -18.93 -25.60 20.58
N LEU A 767 -18.86 -25.89 21.89
CA LEU A 767 -20.00 -26.36 22.68
C LEU A 767 -20.81 -25.20 23.33
N ALA A 768 -20.19 -24.02 23.51
CA ALA A 768 -20.84 -22.88 24.16
C ALA A 768 -21.61 -21.96 23.20
N ASP A 769 -21.42 -22.10 21.88
CA ASP A 769 -22.30 -21.42 20.93
C ASP A 769 -23.72 -22.00 20.89
N ALA A 770 -23.94 -23.17 21.57
CA ALA A 770 -25.26 -23.76 21.77
C ALA A 770 -25.89 -23.44 23.14
N ALA A 771 -25.13 -22.83 24.07
CA ALA A 771 -25.59 -22.66 25.46
C ALA A 771 -25.37 -21.22 26.01
N LYS A 772 -25.13 -20.26 25.15
CA LYS A 772 -24.58 -18.95 25.56
C LYS A 772 -25.59 -17.83 25.84
N GLU A 773 -26.87 -18.11 25.92
CA GLU A 773 -27.80 -17.01 26.19
C GLU A 773 -28.16 -16.84 27.71
N ASP A 774 -27.98 -17.86 28.53
CA ASP A 774 -28.45 -17.80 29.92
C ASP A 774 -27.40 -17.53 30.99
N GLU A 775 -26.09 -17.74 30.74
CA GLU A 775 -25.10 -17.63 31.81
C GLU A 775 -24.36 -16.25 31.81
N ILE A 776 -24.35 -15.56 30.75
CA ILE A 776 -23.69 -14.23 30.67
C ILE A 776 -24.42 -13.20 31.57
N LEU A 777 -25.68 -13.38 31.77
CA LEU A 777 -26.50 -12.50 32.63
C LEU A 777 -26.20 -12.65 34.13
N LYS A 778 -25.87 -13.86 34.58
CA LYS A 778 -25.61 -14.15 35.97
C LYS A 778 -24.24 -13.68 36.45
N VAL A 779 -23.23 -13.75 35.56
CA VAL A 779 -21.87 -13.34 35.89
C VAL A 779 -21.72 -11.81 35.91
N LYS A 780 -22.41 -11.11 35.01
CA LYS A 780 -22.46 -9.64 35.06
C LYS A 780 -23.10 -9.10 36.30
N GLN A 781 -24.13 -9.77 36.81
CA GLN A 781 -24.80 -9.38 38.09
C GLN A 781 -23.90 -9.61 39.31
N ALA A 782 -23.06 -10.65 39.28
CA ALA A 782 -22.14 -10.94 40.39
C ALA A 782 -20.97 -9.97 40.45
N ILE A 783 -20.46 -9.53 39.30
CA ILE A 783 -19.36 -8.55 39.18
C ILE A 783 -19.84 -7.13 39.57
N GLU A 784 -21.09 -6.79 39.22
CA GLU A 784 -21.67 -5.51 39.64
C GLU A 784 -21.98 -5.50 41.15
N GLY A 785 -22.40 -6.63 41.71
CA GLY A 785 -22.63 -6.79 43.16
C GLY A 785 -21.36 -6.58 43.99
N THR A 786 -20.22 -7.09 43.53
CA THR A 786 -18.93 -6.90 44.19
C THR A 786 -18.38 -5.47 44.09
N LYS A 787 -18.63 -4.77 42.97
CA LYS A 787 -18.27 -3.35 42.83
C LYS A 787 -19.14 -2.43 43.68
N ILE A 788 -20.40 -2.77 43.86
CA ILE A 788 -21.32 -2.03 44.74
C ILE A 788 -20.94 -2.25 46.24
N GLY A 789 -20.52 -3.47 46.59
CA GLY A 789 -20.05 -3.77 47.94
C GLY A 789 -18.76 -3.03 48.34
N ALA A 790 -17.82 -2.89 47.39
CA ALA A 790 -16.58 -2.17 47.62
C ALA A 790 -16.77 -0.64 47.74
N ASN A 791 -17.74 -0.09 46.97
CA ASN A 791 -18.05 1.36 47.06
C ASN A 791 -18.81 1.71 48.35
N ILE A 792 -19.60 0.82 48.90
CA ILE A 792 -20.33 1.04 50.13
C ILE A 792 -19.37 1.02 51.33
N SER A 793 -18.27 0.24 51.30
CA SER A 793 -17.30 0.20 52.40
C SER A 793 -16.37 1.44 52.41
N GLN A 794 -16.26 2.17 51.30
CA GLN A 794 -15.43 3.40 51.25
C GLN A 794 -16.20 4.69 51.62
N THR A 795 -17.53 4.65 51.57
CA THR A 795 -18.33 5.86 51.88
C THR A 795 -18.68 6.02 53.36
N ASN A 796 -18.34 5.04 54.18
CA ASN A 796 -18.72 5.08 55.62
C ASN A 796 -17.59 5.47 56.58
N LYS A 797 -16.58 6.24 56.09
CA LYS A 797 -15.64 6.88 56.98
C LYS A 797 -15.90 8.39 56.99
N LEU A 798 -16.78 8.80 57.83
CA LEU A 798 -16.94 10.20 58.22
C LEU A 798 -15.79 10.60 59.18
N PRO A 799 -15.18 11.78 58.97
CA PRO A 799 -14.16 12.23 59.92
C PRO A 799 -14.79 12.75 61.19
N GLU A 800 -14.32 12.23 62.34
CA GLU A 800 -14.62 12.85 63.64
C GLU A 800 -13.90 14.19 63.73
N GLN A 801 -14.64 15.18 64.04
CA GLN A 801 -14.13 16.51 64.43
C GLN A 801 -13.46 16.43 65.78
N GLY A 802 -12.17 16.71 65.82
CA GLY A 802 -11.50 17.13 67.07
C GLY A 802 -11.32 18.64 67.05
N GLY A 803 -11.62 19.30 68.13
CA GLY A 803 -11.59 20.72 68.30
C GLY A 803 -10.26 21.41 68.24
#